data_dc3db067fa454e88cf7eaaae36b7b814
#
_entry.id   dc3db067fa454e88cf7eaaae36b7b814
#
_cell.length_a   1.000
_cell.length_b   1.000
_cell.length_c   1.000
_cell.angle_alpha   90.00
_cell.angle_beta   90.00
_cell.angle_gamma   90.00
#
_symmetry.space_group_name_H-M   'P 1'
#
loop_
_entity.id
_entity.type
_entity.pdbx_description
1 polymer ?
#
loop_
_entity_poly.entity_id
_entity_poly.type
_entity_poly.pdbx_seq_one_letter_code
_entity_poly.pdbx_strand_id
1 'polypeptide(L)'
;MRVIFSISLLFTLLFSQVRVGEMKSITSSLDVQTLIGSGDDIILATRGGLAFYNINSGEYQVFTKDDGLSDTDLNTLLKGPKGYIWVGSDAGVQIWDINQKKLVDWFELDIEKVAEFVSYDDVVYGAIEQDGIWGIMEFIHTNDRIYYRDFYGRNDIGEIDDIVKFGDQLILSTDRGLLAGNPHETHPLYWTNPFPEIQTSIIALDQRNDELAIVTPDAIYSVKLGGNPVSLVTNEIEFNTIHTIAVAGPQDYTAVSDSVIYHIGNDKFEKQFSDAGYHFSSIFHYSSNILLGTSLGFALFDGTTFNHIAWGEPTVNSPDIIYLGQDKSMILASQKGISILKEQNWINASTVNYTLGLSTQIDLDYLNLNMGSRVSEIVENSDGSIYLGMQKSSSGGILLLDIKASIEIRDVFISPRLLQDKSGQYPLFTVNAMTFDKNGNLWVLSTNQEGKPLSVHYEDYSRNFSFEESGNLLSESMTAITKDNFNRVWVGAKSQLVMYKYTGDVYSPTDEIWVSEEINTGAFNSSVLCLNVSLNNRLWILTPAGLIYKDLQVSETNPVNQTGPKMTNSEIYPYFSNVAFDESSRIRFDPRGNIWITSQNGVHIVSENGEYWPDVNGLNESNSSILSDDVKDVAFDRDEGLAYIATNKGVSVIKIPFAEKKKTYNSVNIFPSPFRIPSSKPMTVDGLKDNSSIKIMTLSGEVLRTIPNSEVQGYQAYWDGRDQSGELVGTGVYLVAIYDNNGASSFEKMAVIRQ
;
A
#
# COMPACT_ATOMS: atom_id res chain seq x y z
N MET A 1 -31.33 3.19 9.99
CA MET A 1 -31.43 3.05 8.52
C MET A 1 -31.61 4.42 7.83
N ARG A 2 -30.71 5.40 8.10
CA ARG A 2 -30.73 6.75 7.47
C ARG A 2 -29.34 7.42 7.32
N VAL A 3 -28.25 6.73 7.61
CA VAL A 3 -26.88 7.34 7.61
C VAL A 3 -26.01 6.87 6.43
N ILE A 4 -26.41 5.84 5.67
CA ILE A 4 -25.60 5.24 4.60
C ILE A 4 -25.54 6.09 3.31
N PHE A 5 -26.37 7.11 3.14
CA PHE A 5 -26.49 7.84 1.86
C PHE A 5 -25.50 9.00 1.64
N SER A 6 -24.78 9.45 2.66
CA SER A 6 -23.91 10.64 2.53
C SER A 6 -22.44 10.34 2.23
N ILE A 7 -21.93 9.17 2.56
CA ILE A 7 -20.51 8.80 2.37
C ILE A 7 -20.25 8.27 0.95
N SER A 8 -21.23 7.60 0.34
CA SER A 8 -21.14 7.04 -1.01
C SER A 8 -20.93 8.11 -2.11
N LEU A 9 -21.34 9.36 -1.87
CA LEU A 9 -21.19 10.46 -2.84
C LEU A 9 -19.78 11.09 -2.83
N LEU A 10 -19.02 10.92 -1.74
CA LEU A 10 -17.70 11.53 -1.60
C LEU A 10 -16.62 10.78 -2.40
N PHE A 11 -16.70 9.46 -2.49
CA PHE A 11 -15.66 8.64 -3.14
C PHE A 11 -15.65 8.77 -4.68
N THR A 12 -16.81 8.87 -5.33
CA THR A 12 -16.88 9.13 -6.79
C THR A 12 -16.45 10.54 -7.16
N LEU A 13 -16.61 11.51 -6.25
CA LEU A 13 -16.14 12.88 -6.47
C LEU A 13 -14.62 13.01 -6.29
N LEU A 14 -13.97 12.15 -5.47
CA LEU A 14 -12.54 12.23 -5.20
C LEU A 14 -11.66 11.92 -6.43
N PHE A 15 -12.04 10.98 -7.28
CA PHE A 15 -11.25 10.60 -8.46
C PHE A 15 -11.69 11.28 -9.75
N SER A 16 -12.90 11.85 -9.80
CA SER A 16 -13.40 12.57 -10.99
C SER A 16 -12.82 13.97 -11.18
N GLN A 17 -12.06 14.48 -10.21
CA GLN A 17 -11.51 15.85 -10.21
C GLN A 17 -9.99 15.88 -10.01
N VAL A 18 -9.28 14.92 -10.61
CA VAL A 18 -7.81 14.84 -10.53
C VAL A 18 -7.18 15.41 -11.79
N ARG A 19 -6.14 16.22 -11.63
CA ARG A 19 -5.37 16.79 -12.75
C ARG A 19 -4.27 15.84 -13.17
N VAL A 20 -3.88 15.94 -14.45
CA VAL A 20 -2.70 15.20 -14.94
C VAL A 20 -1.49 15.49 -14.07
N GLY A 21 -0.85 14.43 -13.57
CA GLY A 21 0.27 14.49 -12.63
C GLY A 21 -0.13 14.67 -11.15
N GLU A 22 -1.40 14.94 -10.85
CA GLU A 22 -1.87 15.00 -9.45
C GLU A 22 -2.08 13.59 -8.92
N MET A 23 -1.63 13.34 -7.70
CA MET A 23 -1.76 12.06 -7.01
C MET A 23 -2.83 12.11 -5.92
N LYS A 24 -3.39 10.94 -5.63
CA LYS A 24 -4.26 10.63 -4.51
C LYS A 24 -3.85 9.32 -3.88
N SER A 25 -4.21 9.13 -2.62
CA SER A 25 -3.85 7.96 -1.84
C SER A 25 -5.09 7.12 -1.49
N ILE A 26 -4.96 5.80 -1.61
CA ILE A 26 -5.87 4.81 -1.02
C ILE A 26 -5.06 4.03 0.00
N THR A 27 -5.36 4.24 1.27
CA THR A 27 -4.69 3.57 2.39
C THR A 27 -5.71 2.87 3.27
N SER A 28 -5.23 2.09 4.22
CA SER A 28 -6.05 1.49 5.26
C SER A 28 -5.63 2.04 6.62
N SER A 29 -6.51 2.81 7.23
CA SER A 29 -6.31 3.30 8.59
C SER A 29 -6.83 2.33 9.66
N LEU A 30 -7.08 1.07 9.29
CA LEU A 30 -7.55 0.05 10.22
C LEU A 30 -6.46 -0.55 11.10
N ASP A 31 -5.19 -0.56 10.65
CA ASP A 31 -4.05 -1.06 11.42
C ASP A 31 -3.56 0.04 12.38
N VAL A 32 -4.16 0.08 13.57
CA VAL A 32 -3.90 1.10 14.59
C VAL A 32 -2.61 0.77 15.32
N GLN A 33 -1.70 1.74 15.43
CA GLN A 33 -0.45 1.62 16.18
C GLN A 33 -0.60 2.18 17.60
N THR A 34 -1.12 3.41 17.69
CA THR A 34 -1.48 4.01 18.98
C THR A 34 -2.73 4.87 18.84
N LEU A 35 -3.36 5.18 19.96
CA LEU A 35 -4.59 5.96 19.99
C LEU A 35 -4.71 6.79 21.27
N ILE A 36 -5.39 7.94 21.15
CA ILE A 36 -5.70 8.83 22.26
C ILE A 36 -7.15 9.30 22.19
N GLY A 37 -7.76 9.52 23.34
CA GLY A 37 -9.11 10.11 23.42
C GLY A 37 -9.06 11.64 23.63
N SER A 38 -9.88 12.39 22.92
CA SER A 38 -10.02 13.83 23.08
C SER A 38 -11.47 14.28 22.94
N GLY A 39 -12.17 14.38 24.06
CA GLY A 39 -13.63 14.62 24.07
C GLY A 39 -14.36 13.41 23.47
N ASP A 40 -15.18 13.64 22.46
CA ASP A 40 -15.90 12.59 21.73
C ASP A 40 -15.10 12.01 20.55
N ASP A 41 -13.93 12.56 20.25
CA ASP A 41 -13.07 12.11 19.16
C ASP A 41 -11.99 11.16 19.70
N ILE A 42 -11.81 10.05 19.02
CA ILE A 42 -10.66 9.15 19.15
C ILE A 42 -9.71 9.47 18.00
N ILE A 43 -8.45 9.75 18.33
CA ILE A 43 -7.39 10.06 17.37
C ILE A 43 -6.47 8.86 17.31
N LEU A 44 -6.17 8.40 16.11
CA LEU A 44 -5.46 7.16 15.86
C LEU A 44 -4.27 7.42 14.94
N ALA A 45 -3.08 7.02 15.39
CA ALA A 45 -1.94 6.79 14.50
C ALA A 45 -2.08 5.40 13.90
N THR A 46 -2.06 5.30 12.59
CA THR A 46 -2.26 4.05 11.89
C THR A 46 -1.19 3.85 10.82
N ARG A 47 -1.09 2.65 10.27
CA ARG A 47 -0.24 2.39 9.11
C ARG A 47 -0.78 2.98 7.81
N GLY A 48 -1.96 3.58 7.83
CA GLY A 48 -2.60 4.19 6.66
C GLY A 48 -2.85 5.68 6.81
N GLY A 49 -2.36 6.33 7.87
CA GLY A 49 -2.48 7.76 8.12
C GLY A 49 -2.98 8.13 9.50
N LEU A 50 -3.27 9.43 9.70
CA LEU A 50 -3.82 9.99 10.92
C LEU A 50 -5.34 9.97 10.85
N ALA A 51 -6.00 9.17 11.67
CA ALA A 51 -7.45 9.06 11.67
C ALA A 51 -8.10 9.76 12.88
N PHE A 52 -9.24 10.38 12.64
CA PHE A 52 -10.14 10.93 13.66
C PHE A 52 -11.47 10.21 13.58
N TYR A 53 -11.89 9.59 14.64
CA TYR A 53 -13.16 8.87 14.71
C TYR A 53 -14.04 9.46 15.82
N ASN A 54 -15.25 9.92 15.49
CA ASN A 54 -16.20 10.41 16.49
C ASN A 54 -17.03 9.25 17.02
N ILE A 55 -16.91 8.97 18.33
CA ILE A 55 -17.51 7.79 18.96
C ILE A 55 -19.04 7.87 19.03
N ASN A 56 -19.62 9.08 19.02
CA ASN A 56 -21.05 9.28 19.11
C ASN A 56 -21.75 9.24 17.74
N SER A 57 -21.14 9.84 16.71
CA SER A 57 -21.73 9.89 15.37
C SER A 57 -21.31 8.70 14.48
N GLY A 58 -20.18 8.06 14.79
CA GLY A 58 -19.56 7.06 13.92
C GLY A 58 -18.92 7.63 12.65
N GLU A 59 -18.81 8.95 12.56
CA GLU A 59 -18.10 9.60 11.47
C GLU A 59 -16.59 9.52 11.66
N TYR A 60 -15.86 9.28 10.57
CA TYR A 60 -14.41 9.25 10.60
C TYR A 60 -13.82 10.09 9.46
N GLN A 61 -12.60 10.53 9.66
CA GLN A 61 -11.79 11.27 8.68
C GLN A 61 -10.35 10.81 8.77
N VAL A 62 -9.73 10.51 7.63
CA VAL A 62 -8.32 10.10 7.55
C VAL A 62 -7.54 11.14 6.79
N PHE A 63 -6.35 11.46 7.28
CA PHE A 63 -5.37 12.34 6.67
C PHE A 63 -4.19 11.50 6.19
N THR A 64 -3.75 11.78 4.96
CA THR A 64 -2.68 11.07 4.27
C THR A 64 -1.63 12.04 3.74
N LYS A 65 -0.68 11.59 2.91
CA LYS A 65 0.27 12.47 2.19
C LYS A 65 -0.44 13.56 1.38
N ASP A 66 -1.64 13.29 0.88
CA ASP A 66 -2.46 14.26 0.13
C ASP A 66 -2.88 15.47 0.98
N ASP A 67 -2.97 15.28 2.29
CA ASP A 67 -3.40 16.28 3.26
C ASP A 67 -2.23 16.95 4.00
N GLY A 68 -0.99 16.54 3.69
CA GLY A 68 0.23 17.09 4.24
C GLY A 68 0.93 16.23 5.30
N LEU A 69 0.54 14.95 5.46
CA LEU A 69 1.38 14.02 6.21
C LEU A 69 2.69 13.76 5.46
N SER A 70 3.79 13.66 6.19
CA SER A 70 5.10 13.27 5.66
C SER A 70 5.13 11.77 5.31
N ASP A 71 4.49 10.97 6.16
CA ASP A 71 4.32 9.52 5.98
C ASP A 71 2.91 9.09 6.39
N THR A 72 2.44 7.98 5.87
CA THR A 72 1.18 7.35 6.28
C THR A 72 1.37 6.24 7.30
N ASP A 73 2.58 5.71 7.48
CA ASP A 73 2.93 4.75 8.52
C ASP A 73 3.34 5.51 9.79
N LEU A 74 2.39 5.65 10.71
CA LEU A 74 2.55 6.44 11.93
C LEU A 74 2.80 5.52 13.13
N ASN A 75 3.79 5.88 13.96
CA ASN A 75 4.22 5.07 15.09
C ASN A 75 3.52 5.48 16.39
N THR A 76 3.44 6.79 16.66
CA THR A 76 2.99 7.28 17.97
C THR A 76 2.26 8.62 17.92
N LEU A 77 1.50 8.89 18.97
CA LEU A 77 0.75 10.14 19.19
C LEU A 77 0.92 10.66 20.61
N LEU A 78 1.03 11.98 20.73
CA LEU A 78 0.91 12.65 22.02
C LEU A 78 -0.04 13.85 21.92
N LYS A 79 -0.97 13.99 22.87
CA LYS A 79 -1.64 15.25 23.11
C LYS A 79 -0.73 16.15 23.93
N GLY A 80 0.02 16.99 23.24
CA GLY A 80 1.02 17.86 23.82
C GLY A 80 0.47 19.18 24.36
N PRO A 81 1.37 20.12 24.71
CA PRO A 81 1.01 21.46 25.20
C PRO A 81 0.07 22.19 24.23
N LYS A 82 -0.82 23.04 24.78
CA LYS A 82 -1.82 23.86 24.07
C LYS A 82 -2.83 23.05 23.24
N GLY A 83 -2.91 21.73 23.45
CA GLY A 83 -3.86 20.86 22.77
C GLY A 83 -3.48 20.48 21.34
N TYR A 84 -2.23 20.67 20.94
CA TYR A 84 -1.71 20.14 19.69
C TYR A 84 -1.47 18.65 19.77
N ILE A 85 -1.61 17.96 18.63
CA ILE A 85 -1.26 16.55 18.48
C ILE A 85 0.12 16.46 17.87
N TRP A 86 1.01 15.77 18.56
CA TRP A 86 2.32 15.38 18.09
C TRP A 86 2.21 14.00 17.47
N VAL A 87 2.72 13.86 16.27
CA VAL A 87 2.63 12.64 15.46
C VAL A 87 4.04 12.22 15.10
N GLY A 88 4.41 11.00 15.47
CA GLY A 88 5.70 10.41 15.15
C GLY A 88 5.59 9.38 14.04
N SER A 89 6.54 9.40 13.10
CA SER A 89 6.73 8.43 12.03
C SER A 89 8.21 8.24 11.75
N ASP A 90 8.55 7.34 10.82
CA ASP A 90 9.93 7.16 10.34
C ASP A 90 10.39 8.34 9.44
N ALA A 91 9.47 9.21 9.03
CA ALA A 91 9.76 10.43 8.26
C ALA A 91 9.82 11.70 9.12
N GLY A 92 9.86 11.56 10.45
CA GLY A 92 10.00 12.70 11.37
C GLY A 92 8.84 12.94 12.31
N VAL A 93 8.80 14.19 12.83
CA VAL A 93 7.82 14.64 13.82
C VAL A 93 6.92 15.71 13.20
N GLN A 94 5.62 15.51 13.24
CA GLN A 94 4.63 16.48 12.81
C GLN A 94 3.74 16.93 13.95
N ILE A 95 3.29 18.19 13.89
CA ILE A 95 2.41 18.79 14.89
C ILE A 95 1.13 19.26 14.21
N TRP A 96 -0.01 18.82 14.74
CA TRP A 96 -1.34 19.08 14.18
C TRP A 96 -2.23 19.83 15.17
N ASP A 97 -2.98 20.81 14.67
CA ASP A 97 -4.06 21.44 15.43
C ASP A 97 -5.29 20.53 15.42
N ILE A 98 -5.69 20.05 16.60
CA ILE A 98 -6.80 19.10 16.73
C ILE A 98 -8.15 19.71 16.30
N ASN A 99 -8.37 21.02 16.52
CA ASN A 99 -9.64 21.67 16.23
C ASN A 99 -9.77 22.01 14.74
N GLN A 100 -8.68 22.47 14.15
CA GLN A 100 -8.64 22.83 12.73
C GLN A 100 -8.34 21.63 11.83
N LYS A 101 -7.85 20.52 12.42
CA LYS A 101 -7.39 19.33 11.71
C LYS A 101 -6.41 19.69 10.59
N LYS A 102 -5.37 20.43 10.95
CA LYS A 102 -4.36 20.94 10.01
C LYS A 102 -2.97 20.80 10.59
N LEU A 103 -2.02 20.57 9.69
CA LEU A 103 -0.60 20.62 9.98
C LEU A 103 -0.21 22.03 10.47
N VAL A 104 0.50 22.10 11.58
CA VAL A 104 1.04 23.33 12.20
C VAL A 104 2.53 23.44 11.92
N ASP A 105 3.27 22.36 12.13
CA ASP A 105 4.72 22.33 11.94
C ASP A 105 5.23 20.91 11.65
N TRP A 106 6.44 20.79 11.10
CA TRP A 106 7.07 19.54 10.74
C TRP A 106 8.59 19.60 10.91
N PHE A 107 9.16 18.54 11.54
CA PHE A 107 10.59 18.34 11.76
C PHE A 107 11.02 17.02 11.16
N GLU A 108 11.80 17.05 10.08
CA GLU A 108 12.38 15.91 9.38
C GLU A 108 13.67 15.44 10.08
N LEU A 109 14.65 16.29 10.22
CA LEU A 109 15.87 16.16 11.05
C LEU A 109 16.62 14.82 10.94
N ASP A 110 16.62 14.18 9.78
CA ASP A 110 17.25 12.85 9.56
C ASP A 110 16.79 11.79 10.58
N ILE A 111 15.51 11.83 10.97
CA ILE A 111 14.87 10.90 11.89
C ILE A 111 14.60 9.58 11.15
N GLU A 112 15.01 8.46 11.74
CA GLU A 112 14.78 7.11 11.22
C GLU A 112 13.57 6.44 11.89
N LYS A 113 13.31 6.76 13.18
CA LYS A 113 12.17 6.23 13.93
C LYS A 113 11.82 7.12 15.10
N VAL A 114 10.53 7.32 15.32
CA VAL A 114 10.00 7.91 16.56
C VAL A 114 9.27 6.82 17.33
N ALA A 115 9.75 6.44 18.51
CA ALA A 115 9.11 5.42 19.32
C ALA A 115 7.95 6.00 20.13
N GLU A 116 8.20 7.04 20.96
CA GLU A 116 7.18 7.58 21.85
C GLU A 116 7.49 9.05 22.19
N PHE A 117 6.47 9.78 22.63
CA PHE A 117 6.59 11.15 23.11
C PHE A 117 6.13 11.29 24.55
N VAL A 118 6.74 12.23 25.28
CA VAL A 118 6.28 12.65 26.59
C VAL A 118 6.31 14.18 26.72
N SER A 119 5.31 14.74 27.40
CA SER A 119 5.28 16.15 27.73
C SER A 119 5.78 16.40 29.15
N TYR A 120 6.73 17.32 29.29
CA TYR A 120 7.22 17.79 30.57
C TYR A 120 7.18 19.32 30.57
N ASP A 121 6.19 19.90 31.26
CA ASP A 121 5.84 21.32 31.20
C ASP A 121 5.53 21.80 29.77
N ASP A 122 6.20 22.82 29.25
CA ASP A 122 6.06 23.33 27.89
C ASP A 122 7.05 22.66 26.89
N VAL A 123 7.72 21.57 27.30
CA VAL A 123 8.69 20.85 26.50
C VAL A 123 8.12 19.49 26.14
N VAL A 124 8.30 19.08 24.91
CA VAL A 124 8.03 17.71 24.45
C VAL A 124 9.35 17.01 24.19
N TYR A 125 9.50 15.83 24.77
CA TYR A 125 10.62 14.95 24.57
C TYR A 125 10.17 13.76 23.74
N GLY A 126 10.93 13.44 22.69
CA GLY A 126 10.72 12.25 21.86
C GLY A 126 11.82 11.24 22.07
N ALA A 127 11.46 9.96 22.24
CA ALA A 127 12.38 8.84 22.12
C ALA A 127 12.56 8.54 20.62
N ILE A 128 13.74 8.83 20.10
CA ILE A 128 13.98 8.93 18.64
C ILE A 128 15.27 8.23 18.25
N GLU A 129 15.27 7.58 17.11
CA GLU A 129 16.45 7.11 16.40
C GLU A 129 16.83 8.12 15.32
N GLN A 130 18.11 8.54 15.33
CA GLN A 130 18.70 9.43 14.34
C GLN A 130 20.11 8.92 14.00
N ASP A 131 20.43 8.76 12.71
CA ASP A 131 21.72 8.23 12.24
C ASP A 131 22.12 6.88 12.91
N GLY A 132 21.16 5.99 13.13
CA GLY A 132 21.37 4.69 13.80
C GLY A 132 21.66 4.81 15.29
N ILE A 133 21.43 5.96 15.92
CA ILE A 133 21.66 6.20 17.34
C ILE A 133 20.35 6.56 18.03
N TRP A 134 19.99 5.81 19.05
CA TRP A 134 18.86 6.11 19.91
C TRP A 134 19.17 7.20 20.92
N GLY A 135 18.20 8.08 21.16
CA GLY A 135 18.34 9.18 22.12
C GLY A 135 17.04 9.89 22.38
N ILE A 136 17.17 11.01 23.09
CA ILE A 136 16.06 11.91 23.41
C ILE A 136 16.20 13.16 22.56
N MET A 137 15.14 13.49 21.84
CA MET A 137 15.02 14.75 21.10
C MET A 137 14.13 15.73 21.88
N GLU A 138 14.57 16.98 21.99
CA GLU A 138 13.91 18.00 22.79
C GLU A 138 13.27 19.07 21.91
N PHE A 139 11.96 19.31 22.11
CA PHE A 139 11.19 20.34 21.42
C PHE A 139 10.57 21.32 22.43
N ILE A 140 10.81 22.59 22.25
CA ILE A 140 10.29 23.65 23.11
C ILE A 140 9.10 24.30 22.44
N HIS A 141 7.99 24.38 23.18
CA HIS A 141 6.77 25.03 22.73
C HIS A 141 6.65 26.41 23.37
N THR A 142 6.94 27.46 22.62
CA THR A 142 6.72 28.87 23.04
C THR A 142 5.32 29.39 22.64
N ASN A 143 5.02 30.63 22.94
CA ASN A 143 3.71 31.22 22.57
C ASN A 143 3.48 31.27 21.06
N ASP A 144 4.53 31.47 20.26
CA ASP A 144 4.42 31.78 18.85
C ASP A 144 5.01 30.69 17.94
N ARG A 145 5.85 29.82 18.47
CA ARG A 145 6.61 28.83 17.66
C ARG A 145 6.95 27.60 18.45
N ILE A 146 7.20 26.50 17.71
CA ILE A 146 7.79 25.27 18.19
C ILE A 146 9.22 25.22 17.67
N TYR A 147 10.17 24.83 18.52
CA TYR A 147 11.58 24.76 18.18
C TYR A 147 12.11 23.38 18.51
N TYR A 148 12.84 22.79 17.58
CA TYR A 148 13.82 21.77 17.88
C TYR A 148 14.97 22.41 18.68
N ARG A 149 15.35 21.80 19.78
CA ARG A 149 16.44 22.31 20.62
C ARG A 149 17.71 21.49 20.50
N ASP A 150 17.64 20.19 20.75
CA ASP A 150 18.79 19.32 20.73
C ASP A 150 18.40 17.85 20.64
N PHE A 151 19.38 16.98 20.27
CA PHE A 151 19.28 15.54 20.30
C PHE A 151 20.39 14.95 21.18
N TYR A 152 20.01 14.16 22.15
CA TYR A 152 20.90 13.54 23.15
C TYR A 152 21.04 12.05 22.88
N GLY A 153 21.78 11.71 21.79
CA GLY A 153 22.02 10.33 21.38
C GLY A 153 23.04 9.59 22.24
N ARG A 154 22.81 8.30 22.49
CA ARG A 154 23.69 7.43 23.28
C ARG A 154 23.86 6.07 22.62
N ASN A 155 25.12 5.66 22.37
CA ASN A 155 25.44 4.35 21.77
C ASN A 155 25.37 3.17 22.75
N ASP A 156 25.27 3.43 24.05
CA ASP A 156 25.35 2.42 25.11
C ASP A 156 23.99 1.94 25.63
N ILE A 157 22.87 2.55 25.16
CA ILE A 157 21.55 2.27 25.72
C ILE A 157 20.69 1.29 24.89
N GLY A 158 21.02 1.09 23.61
CA GLY A 158 20.24 0.27 22.69
C GLY A 158 18.94 0.96 22.22
N GLU A 159 17.96 0.20 21.75
CA GLU A 159 16.66 0.70 21.32
C GLU A 159 15.86 1.26 22.51
N ILE A 160 15.14 2.35 22.28
CA ILE A 160 14.20 2.92 23.26
C ILE A 160 12.79 2.61 22.77
N ASP A 161 12.01 1.92 23.59
CA ASP A 161 10.62 1.58 23.27
C ASP A 161 9.63 2.61 23.82
N ASP A 162 9.91 3.17 25.00
CA ASP A 162 8.93 3.99 25.72
C ASP A 162 9.58 5.10 26.55
N ILE A 163 8.86 6.18 26.79
CA ILE A 163 9.27 7.30 27.64
C ILE A 163 8.09 7.82 28.45
N VAL A 164 8.20 7.86 29.77
CA VAL A 164 7.14 8.34 30.67
C VAL A 164 7.64 9.39 31.64
N LYS A 165 6.75 10.29 32.09
CA LYS A 165 7.02 11.22 33.20
C LYS A 165 6.56 10.60 34.50
N PHE A 166 7.47 10.44 35.45
CA PHE A 166 7.17 9.94 36.79
C PHE A 166 7.74 10.83 37.88
N GLY A 167 6.87 11.58 38.55
CA GLY A 167 7.25 12.69 39.46
C GLY A 167 7.99 13.77 38.68
N ASP A 168 9.20 14.11 39.14
CA ASP A 168 10.08 15.10 38.51
C ASP A 168 11.11 14.49 37.56
N GLN A 169 10.95 13.20 37.24
CA GLN A 169 11.86 12.50 36.34
C GLN A 169 11.16 12.06 35.06
N LEU A 170 11.91 11.98 33.98
CA LEU A 170 11.59 11.16 32.81
C LEU A 170 12.25 9.81 32.96
N ILE A 171 11.53 8.75 32.62
CA ILE A 171 12.00 7.37 32.65
C ILE A 171 11.86 6.79 31.26
N LEU A 172 12.94 6.19 30.75
CA LEU A 172 13.02 5.50 29.46
C LEU A 172 13.04 4.00 29.68
N SER A 173 12.31 3.27 28.87
CA SER A 173 12.51 1.84 28.67
C SER A 173 13.52 1.61 27.56
N THR A 174 14.46 0.70 27.76
CA THR A 174 15.41 0.31 26.73
C THR A 174 15.61 -1.21 26.71
N ASP A 175 16.12 -1.73 25.61
CA ASP A 175 16.52 -3.14 25.49
C ASP A 175 17.64 -3.54 26.50
N ARG A 176 18.27 -2.55 27.15
CA ARG A 176 19.35 -2.73 28.16
C ARG A 176 18.96 -2.34 29.57
N GLY A 177 17.70 -1.99 29.80
CA GLY A 177 17.17 -1.62 31.11
C GLY A 177 16.55 -0.22 31.15
N LEU A 178 16.46 0.35 32.33
CA LEU A 178 15.88 1.66 32.56
C LEU A 178 16.93 2.77 32.60
N LEU A 179 16.54 3.95 32.15
CA LEU A 179 17.27 5.21 32.36
C LEU A 179 16.32 6.26 32.90
N ALA A 180 16.77 7.07 33.86
CA ALA A 180 15.98 8.15 34.38
C ALA A 180 16.80 9.36 34.77
N GLY A 181 16.16 10.52 34.72
CA GLY A 181 16.70 11.79 35.22
C GLY A 181 15.70 12.92 35.13
N ASN A 182 15.94 13.97 35.93
CA ASN A 182 15.21 15.21 35.82
C ASN A 182 15.84 16.06 34.69
N PRO A 183 15.11 16.35 33.60
CA PRO A 183 15.67 17.07 32.45
C PRO A 183 16.08 18.51 32.75
N HIS A 184 15.58 19.13 33.87
CA HIS A 184 15.97 20.46 34.29
C HIS A 184 17.23 20.47 35.16
N GLU A 185 17.57 19.34 35.81
CA GLU A 185 18.69 19.24 36.76
C GLU A 185 19.86 18.49 36.19
N THR A 186 19.59 17.45 35.38
CA THR A 186 20.62 16.52 34.89
C THR A 186 20.50 16.34 33.38
N HIS A 187 21.60 16.63 32.70
CA HIS A 187 21.68 16.45 31.25
C HIS A 187 21.40 14.98 30.85
N PRO A 188 20.59 14.71 29.80
CA PRO A 188 20.15 13.35 29.44
C PRO A 188 21.29 12.34 29.23
N LEU A 189 22.45 12.79 28.78
CA LEU A 189 23.63 11.92 28.61
C LEU A 189 24.15 11.32 29.94
N TYR A 190 23.75 11.85 31.08
CA TYR A 190 24.19 11.39 32.41
C TYR A 190 23.11 10.65 33.19
N TRP A 191 21.95 10.39 32.56
CA TRP A 191 20.88 9.62 33.18
C TRP A 191 21.32 8.19 33.45
N THR A 192 20.87 7.62 34.56
CA THR A 192 21.23 6.29 35.01
C THR A 192 20.02 5.47 35.38
N ASN A 193 20.19 4.17 35.58
CA ASN A 193 19.12 3.30 36.03
C ASN A 193 18.65 3.69 37.46
N PRO A 194 17.37 4.09 37.61
CA PRO A 194 16.81 4.48 38.90
C PRO A 194 16.55 3.27 39.82
N PHE A 195 16.47 2.06 39.29
CA PHE A 195 16.14 0.83 39.99
C PHE A 195 17.20 -0.26 39.69
N PRO A 196 18.34 -0.23 40.39
CA PRO A 196 19.49 -1.15 40.12
C PRO A 196 19.15 -2.63 40.19
N GLU A 197 18.06 -3.01 40.87
CA GLU A 197 17.55 -4.37 40.93
C GLU A 197 16.92 -4.86 39.61
N ILE A 198 16.52 -3.96 38.73
CA ILE A 198 15.97 -4.26 37.38
C ILE A 198 17.08 -4.01 36.34
N GLN A 199 17.75 -5.08 35.91
CA GLN A 199 18.89 -5.03 34.97
C GLN A 199 18.62 -5.79 33.68
N THR A 200 17.37 -5.98 33.30
CA THR A 200 16.94 -6.67 32.09
C THR A 200 16.29 -5.67 31.13
N SER A 201 16.08 -6.07 29.89
CA SER A 201 15.31 -5.29 28.93
C SER A 201 13.92 -4.96 29.47
N ILE A 202 13.41 -3.80 29.09
CA ILE A 202 12.09 -3.34 29.49
C ILE A 202 11.18 -3.42 28.26
N ILE A 203 10.07 -4.08 28.38
CA ILE A 203 9.12 -4.30 27.28
C ILE A 203 8.12 -3.14 27.19
N ALA A 204 7.62 -2.66 28.32
CA ALA A 204 6.64 -1.57 28.36
C ALA A 204 6.69 -0.80 29.69
N LEU A 205 6.31 0.48 29.60
CA LEU A 205 6.10 1.35 30.75
C LEU A 205 4.71 2.00 30.65
N ASP A 206 4.06 2.24 31.78
CA ASP A 206 2.98 3.20 31.87
C ASP A 206 2.93 3.85 33.24
N GLN A 207 2.43 5.06 33.27
CA GLN A 207 2.38 5.86 34.49
C GLN A 207 1.01 6.53 34.66
N ARG A 208 0.47 6.46 35.85
CA ARG A 208 -0.72 7.20 36.23
C ARG A 208 -0.64 7.67 37.66
N ASN A 209 -0.80 8.98 37.90
CA ASN A 209 -0.64 9.61 39.20
C ASN A 209 0.75 9.33 39.81
N ASP A 210 0.78 8.68 40.98
CA ASP A 210 2.01 8.36 41.73
C ASP A 210 2.45 6.90 41.54
N GLU A 211 1.98 6.21 40.51
CA GLU A 211 2.27 4.81 40.27
C GLU A 211 2.81 4.60 38.85
N LEU A 212 3.90 3.83 38.79
CA LEU A 212 4.58 3.41 37.56
C LEU A 212 4.50 1.90 37.46
N ALA A 213 4.08 1.39 36.29
CA ALA A 213 4.18 0.00 35.93
C ALA A 213 5.38 -0.25 35.00
N ILE A 214 6.11 -1.34 35.25
CA ILE A 214 7.28 -1.76 34.48
C ILE A 214 7.10 -3.22 34.07
N VAL A 215 7.10 -3.50 32.77
CA VAL A 215 7.05 -4.86 32.24
C VAL A 215 8.44 -5.29 31.76
N THR A 216 8.87 -6.43 32.25
CA THR A 216 10.12 -7.09 31.85
C THR A 216 9.81 -8.50 31.32
N PRO A 217 10.73 -9.19 30.66
CA PRO A 217 10.52 -10.57 30.22
C PRO A 217 10.13 -11.55 31.34
N ASP A 218 10.54 -11.25 32.58
CA ASP A 218 10.44 -12.18 33.71
C ASP A 218 9.41 -11.74 34.79
N ALA A 219 8.99 -10.47 34.77
CA ALA A 219 8.12 -9.93 35.83
C ALA A 219 7.41 -8.63 35.42
N ILE A 220 6.35 -8.33 36.15
CA ILE A 220 5.70 -7.00 36.15
C ILE A 220 5.93 -6.38 37.52
N TYR A 221 6.41 -5.15 37.52
CA TYR A 221 6.69 -4.39 38.74
C TYR A 221 5.76 -3.17 38.84
N SER A 222 5.37 -2.85 40.07
CA SER A 222 4.78 -1.57 40.43
C SER A 222 5.78 -0.76 41.26
N VAL A 223 5.84 0.53 40.98
CA VAL A 223 6.65 1.48 41.73
C VAL A 223 5.78 2.66 42.15
N LYS A 224 5.70 2.92 43.47
CA LYS A 224 5.10 4.15 43.97
C LYS A 224 6.13 5.26 44.00
N LEU A 225 5.72 6.49 43.75
CA LEU A 225 6.61 7.64 43.76
C LEU A 225 7.45 7.72 45.06
N GLY A 226 8.76 7.73 44.90
CA GLY A 226 9.72 7.69 46.03
C GLY A 226 9.88 6.31 46.70
N GLY A 227 9.25 5.26 46.16
CA GLY A 227 9.37 3.88 46.64
C GLY A 227 10.31 3.03 45.77
N ASN A 228 10.47 1.78 46.17
CA ASN A 228 11.20 0.76 45.41
C ASN A 228 10.24 -0.08 44.58
N PRO A 229 10.70 -0.73 43.50
CA PRO A 229 9.92 -1.68 42.74
C PRO A 229 9.40 -2.84 43.57
N VAL A 230 8.13 -3.12 43.44
CA VAL A 230 7.48 -4.29 44.04
C VAL A 230 7.03 -5.20 42.90
N SER A 231 7.51 -6.43 42.91
CA SER A 231 7.07 -7.41 41.91
C SER A 231 5.62 -7.80 42.18
N LEU A 232 4.77 -7.57 41.20
CA LEU A 232 3.36 -7.95 41.24
C LEU A 232 3.16 -9.39 40.80
N VAL A 233 3.86 -9.79 39.76
CA VAL A 233 3.74 -11.10 39.14
C VAL A 233 5.09 -11.58 38.66
N THR A 234 5.45 -12.83 38.94
CA THR A 234 6.72 -13.44 38.52
C THR A 234 6.51 -14.83 37.97
N ASN A 235 7.32 -15.21 36.99
CA ASN A 235 7.37 -16.58 36.42
C ASN A 235 6.07 -17.12 35.82
N GLU A 236 5.18 -16.25 35.35
CA GLU A 236 4.05 -16.67 34.53
C GLU A 236 4.52 -16.87 33.08
N ILE A 237 4.09 -17.97 32.46
CA ILE A 237 4.61 -18.42 31.15
C ILE A 237 4.25 -17.45 29.99
N GLU A 238 3.28 -16.56 30.21
CA GLU A 238 2.71 -15.68 29.17
C GLU A 238 3.34 -14.27 29.11
N PHE A 239 4.29 -13.91 29.97
CA PHE A 239 4.88 -12.55 30.00
C PHE A 239 5.62 -12.15 28.73
N ASN A 240 6.29 -13.08 28.08
CA ASN A 240 7.05 -12.83 26.86
C ASN A 240 6.17 -12.38 25.68
N THR A 241 4.86 -12.39 25.84
CA THR A 241 3.90 -11.98 24.81
C THR A 241 3.22 -10.64 25.11
N ILE A 242 3.44 -10.06 26.30
CA ILE A 242 2.88 -8.75 26.66
C ILE A 242 3.65 -7.67 25.92
N HIS A 243 2.94 -6.77 25.22
CA HIS A 243 3.54 -5.66 24.47
C HIS A 243 3.36 -4.32 25.16
N THR A 244 2.23 -4.14 25.87
CA THR A 244 1.92 -2.88 26.52
C THR A 244 1.09 -3.10 27.77
N ILE A 245 1.15 -2.14 28.67
CA ILE A 245 0.45 -2.12 29.95
C ILE A 245 -0.17 -0.74 30.18
N ALA A 246 -1.27 -0.68 30.87
CA ALA A 246 -1.88 0.57 31.31
C ALA A 246 -2.24 0.51 32.80
N VAL A 247 -1.91 1.58 33.52
CA VAL A 247 -2.24 1.75 34.94
C VAL A 247 -3.66 2.31 35.07
N ALA A 248 -4.59 1.51 35.56
CA ALA A 248 -5.97 1.93 35.81
C ALA A 248 -6.10 2.73 37.11
N GLY A 249 -5.40 2.29 38.14
CA GLY A 249 -5.39 2.89 39.46
C GLY A 249 -4.37 2.20 40.39
N PRO A 250 -4.38 2.52 41.69
CA PRO A 250 -3.46 1.90 42.64
C PRO A 250 -3.63 0.35 42.65
N GLN A 251 -2.57 -0.34 42.26
CA GLN A 251 -2.55 -1.81 42.14
C GLN A 251 -3.63 -2.38 41.20
N ASP A 252 -3.96 -1.65 40.16
CA ASP A 252 -4.94 -2.02 39.13
C ASP A 252 -4.38 -1.72 37.75
N TYR A 253 -4.09 -2.78 36.97
CA TYR A 253 -3.41 -2.69 35.69
C TYR A 253 -4.12 -3.54 34.65
N THR A 254 -4.08 -3.08 33.42
CA THR A 254 -4.46 -3.86 32.24
C THR A 254 -3.25 -4.04 31.36
N ALA A 255 -2.94 -5.28 31.02
CA ALA A 255 -1.86 -5.60 30.07
C ALA A 255 -2.44 -6.31 28.85
N VAL A 256 -1.82 -6.12 27.69
CA VAL A 256 -2.21 -6.85 26.48
C VAL A 256 -1.02 -7.56 25.84
N SER A 257 -1.32 -8.73 25.31
CA SER A 257 -0.48 -9.44 24.35
C SER A 257 -1.14 -9.35 22.96
N ASP A 258 -0.56 -10.01 21.97
CA ASP A 258 -1.10 -10.02 20.59
C ASP A 258 -2.62 -10.19 20.51
N SER A 259 -3.18 -11.07 21.32
CA SER A 259 -4.61 -11.44 21.23
C SER A 259 -5.30 -11.62 22.57
N VAL A 260 -4.66 -11.21 23.67
CA VAL A 260 -5.17 -11.44 25.03
C VAL A 260 -5.13 -10.17 25.85
N ILE A 261 -6.20 -9.91 26.59
CA ILE A 261 -6.30 -8.84 27.60
C ILE A 261 -6.19 -9.49 28.98
N TYR A 262 -5.27 -8.99 29.80
CA TYR A 262 -5.04 -9.40 31.17
C TYR A 262 -5.39 -8.29 32.14
N HIS A 263 -5.98 -8.65 33.24
CA HIS A 263 -6.13 -7.78 34.41
C HIS A 263 -5.16 -8.22 35.51
N ILE A 264 -4.49 -7.26 36.12
CA ILE A 264 -3.51 -7.47 37.18
C ILE A 264 -3.91 -6.59 38.36
N GLY A 265 -4.28 -7.23 39.46
CA GLY A 265 -4.67 -6.48 40.64
C GLY A 265 -4.88 -7.41 41.86
N ASN A 266 -4.65 -6.86 43.07
CA ASN A 266 -4.84 -7.62 44.35
C ASN A 266 -4.13 -8.97 44.36
N ASP A 267 -2.88 -9.05 43.91
CA ASP A 267 -2.08 -10.27 43.80
C ASP A 267 -2.66 -11.33 42.83
N LYS A 268 -3.49 -10.90 41.86
CA LYS A 268 -4.08 -11.78 40.86
C LYS A 268 -3.70 -11.32 39.45
N PHE A 269 -3.40 -12.29 38.62
CA PHE A 269 -3.19 -12.17 37.20
C PHE A 269 -4.29 -12.97 36.49
N GLU A 270 -5.22 -12.28 35.87
CA GLU A 270 -6.42 -12.91 35.31
C GLU A 270 -6.58 -12.55 33.83
N LYS A 271 -6.76 -13.56 32.99
CA LYS A 271 -7.14 -13.39 31.59
C LYS A 271 -8.62 -12.98 31.52
N GLN A 272 -8.87 -11.79 30.95
CA GLN A 272 -10.25 -11.27 30.81
C GLN A 272 -10.85 -11.52 29.43
N PHE A 273 -10.03 -11.42 28.37
CA PHE A 273 -10.50 -11.60 27.01
C PHE A 273 -9.41 -12.25 26.15
N SER A 274 -9.82 -13.03 25.14
CA SER A 274 -8.92 -13.60 24.15
C SER A 274 -9.64 -13.87 22.86
N ASP A 275 -9.09 -13.37 21.76
CA ASP A 275 -9.57 -13.65 20.40
C ASP A 275 -8.39 -13.57 19.42
N ALA A 276 -8.07 -14.68 18.78
CA ALA A 276 -6.96 -14.77 17.82
C ALA A 276 -7.21 -13.98 16.51
N GLY A 277 -8.39 -13.43 16.32
CA GLY A 277 -8.71 -12.57 15.17
C GLY A 277 -8.21 -11.13 15.29
N TYR A 278 -7.73 -10.74 16.48
CA TYR A 278 -7.21 -9.38 16.73
C TYR A 278 -5.75 -9.42 17.15
N HIS A 279 -5.00 -8.42 16.68
CA HIS A 279 -3.71 -8.05 17.23
C HIS A 279 -3.86 -6.74 17.97
N PHE A 280 -3.66 -6.72 19.27
CA PHE A 280 -3.70 -5.53 20.09
C PHE A 280 -2.35 -4.81 20.02
N SER A 281 -2.36 -3.51 19.76
CA SER A 281 -1.15 -2.70 19.60
C SER A 281 -0.95 -1.71 20.74
N SER A 282 -2.03 -1.16 21.30
CA SER A 282 -1.97 -0.07 22.27
C SER A 282 -3.16 -0.07 23.20
N ILE A 283 -3.01 0.58 24.36
CA ILE A 283 -4.04 0.75 25.39
C ILE A 283 -4.13 2.22 25.76
N PHE A 284 -5.35 2.71 25.92
CA PHE A 284 -5.61 4.06 26.44
C PHE A 284 -6.81 4.08 27.38
N HIS A 285 -6.68 4.68 28.55
CA HIS A 285 -7.79 4.86 29.47
C HIS A 285 -8.72 5.98 29.03
N TYR A 286 -9.98 5.66 28.74
CA TYR A 286 -11.00 6.59 28.26
C TYR A 286 -12.24 6.53 29.14
N SER A 287 -12.42 7.53 30.01
CA SER A 287 -13.49 7.55 31.03
C SER A 287 -13.44 6.30 31.93
N SER A 288 -14.50 5.49 31.92
CA SER A 288 -14.58 4.21 32.65
C SER A 288 -14.18 2.99 31.80
N ASN A 289 -13.84 3.21 30.53
CA ASN A 289 -13.52 2.17 29.58
C ASN A 289 -12.04 2.19 29.22
N ILE A 290 -11.60 1.15 28.56
CA ILE A 290 -10.29 1.03 27.94
C ILE A 290 -10.49 1.06 26.44
N LEU A 291 -9.75 1.91 25.74
CA LEU A 291 -9.59 1.86 24.31
C LEU A 291 -8.40 0.97 23.99
N LEU A 292 -8.57 0.11 23.02
CA LEU A 292 -7.55 -0.83 22.54
C LEU A 292 -7.34 -0.62 21.05
N GLY A 293 -6.12 -0.29 20.64
CA GLY A 293 -5.73 -0.30 19.23
C GLY A 293 -5.65 -1.74 18.72
N THR A 294 -6.13 -1.99 17.51
CA THR A 294 -6.08 -3.32 16.90
C THR A 294 -5.62 -3.23 15.45
N SER A 295 -5.26 -4.37 14.87
CA SER A 295 -4.93 -4.47 13.44
C SER A 295 -6.14 -4.26 12.49
N LEU A 296 -7.36 -4.14 13.04
CA LEU A 296 -8.61 -3.97 12.28
C LEU A 296 -9.51 -2.85 12.84
N GLY A 297 -8.95 -1.75 13.30
CA GLY A 297 -9.65 -0.65 13.95
C GLY A 297 -9.33 -0.59 15.43
N PHE A 298 -10.31 -0.24 16.28
CA PHE A 298 -10.11 -0.20 17.72
C PHE A 298 -11.26 -0.84 18.47
N ALA A 299 -11.07 -1.11 19.76
CA ALA A 299 -12.12 -1.64 20.60
C ALA A 299 -12.32 -0.84 21.88
N LEU A 300 -13.56 -0.83 22.38
CA LEU A 300 -13.92 -0.39 23.72
C LEU A 300 -14.10 -1.61 24.61
N PHE A 301 -13.40 -1.63 25.73
CA PHE A 301 -13.49 -2.70 26.72
C PHE A 301 -13.82 -2.12 28.11
N ASP A 302 -14.88 -2.61 28.73
CA ASP A 302 -15.34 -2.16 30.04
C ASP A 302 -14.99 -3.13 31.18
N GLY A 303 -14.10 -4.09 30.92
CA GLY A 303 -13.75 -5.18 31.85
C GLY A 303 -14.59 -6.44 31.65
N THR A 304 -15.69 -6.37 30.90
CA THR A 304 -16.59 -7.51 30.63
C THR A 304 -17.02 -7.60 29.17
N THR A 305 -17.28 -6.46 28.55
CA THR A 305 -17.80 -6.37 27.17
C THR A 305 -16.73 -5.82 26.25
N PHE A 306 -16.44 -6.55 25.20
CA PHE A 306 -15.54 -6.15 24.13
C PHE A 306 -16.37 -5.66 22.93
N ASN A 307 -16.32 -4.37 22.65
CA ASN A 307 -17.03 -3.75 21.52
C ASN A 307 -16.03 -3.26 20.47
N HIS A 308 -15.88 -4.03 19.41
CA HIS A 308 -14.97 -3.72 18.31
C HIS A 308 -15.60 -2.73 17.32
N ILE A 309 -14.82 -1.75 16.87
CA ILE A 309 -15.20 -0.69 15.96
C ILE A 309 -14.22 -0.67 14.78
N ALA A 310 -14.76 -0.89 13.60
CA ALA A 310 -14.06 -0.75 12.33
C ALA A 310 -14.92 0.03 11.33
N TRP A 311 -14.31 0.58 10.31
CA TRP A 311 -14.99 1.38 9.28
C TRP A 311 -14.70 0.84 7.88
N GLY A 312 -15.41 1.39 6.88
CA GLY A 312 -15.46 0.83 5.53
C GLY A 312 -14.23 1.15 4.67
N GLU A 313 -13.07 0.62 5.04
CA GLU A 313 -11.81 0.72 4.31
C GLU A 313 -11.28 -0.66 3.87
N PRO A 314 -10.27 -0.71 2.99
CA PRO A 314 -9.62 -1.97 2.68
C PRO A 314 -8.89 -2.52 3.92
N THR A 315 -8.87 -3.83 4.09
CA THR A 315 -8.02 -4.46 5.12
C THR A 315 -6.58 -4.69 4.63
N VAL A 316 -6.38 -4.60 3.31
CA VAL A 316 -5.06 -4.74 2.67
C VAL A 316 -4.45 -3.36 2.45
N ASN A 317 -3.47 -2.98 3.27
CA ASN A 317 -2.71 -1.73 3.12
C ASN A 317 -1.39 -1.90 2.36
N SER A 318 -0.85 -3.10 2.28
CA SER A 318 0.37 -3.41 1.53
C SER A 318 0.07 -4.53 0.52
N PRO A 319 -0.55 -4.20 -0.63
CA PRO A 319 -0.88 -5.19 -1.64
C PRO A 319 0.37 -5.69 -2.39
N ASP A 320 0.50 -7.01 -2.52
CA ASP A 320 1.48 -7.64 -3.41
C ASP A 320 1.14 -7.44 -4.87
N ILE A 321 -0.17 -7.32 -5.17
CA ILE A 321 -0.70 -7.18 -6.51
C ILE A 321 -1.99 -6.36 -6.50
N ILE A 322 -2.18 -5.57 -7.56
CA ILE A 322 -3.40 -4.83 -7.83
C ILE A 322 -3.96 -5.22 -9.20
N TYR A 323 -5.26 -5.44 -9.25
CA TYR A 323 -5.96 -5.78 -10.49
C TYR A 323 -7.23 -4.95 -10.65
N LEU A 324 -7.46 -4.45 -11.85
CA LEU A 324 -8.70 -3.77 -12.21
C LEU A 324 -9.49 -4.65 -13.19
N GLY A 325 -10.63 -5.18 -12.73
CA GLY A 325 -11.50 -6.05 -13.51
C GLY A 325 -12.22 -5.32 -14.64
N GLN A 326 -12.76 -6.09 -15.59
CA GLN A 326 -13.57 -5.55 -16.70
C GLN A 326 -14.82 -4.82 -16.20
N ASP A 327 -15.35 -5.20 -15.05
CA ASP A 327 -16.48 -4.55 -14.37
C ASP A 327 -16.06 -3.31 -13.56
N LYS A 328 -14.77 -2.89 -13.66
CA LYS A 328 -14.14 -1.80 -12.89
C LYS A 328 -14.02 -2.07 -11.39
N SER A 329 -14.22 -3.29 -10.92
CA SER A 329 -13.84 -3.66 -9.56
C SER A 329 -12.32 -3.62 -9.42
N MET A 330 -11.82 -3.03 -8.32
CA MET A 330 -10.39 -3.03 -7.99
C MET A 330 -10.11 -4.09 -6.93
N ILE A 331 -9.17 -4.96 -7.21
CA ILE A 331 -8.75 -6.03 -6.30
C ILE A 331 -7.37 -5.71 -5.77
N LEU A 332 -7.24 -5.63 -4.46
CA LEU A 332 -5.98 -5.58 -3.72
C LEU A 332 -5.78 -6.93 -3.04
N ALA A 333 -4.68 -7.59 -3.31
CA ALA A 333 -4.40 -8.88 -2.71
C ALA A 333 -2.99 -8.93 -2.11
N SER A 334 -2.89 -9.56 -0.95
CA SER A 334 -1.63 -9.77 -0.23
C SER A 334 -1.71 -11.07 0.60
N GLN A 335 -0.61 -11.43 1.24
CA GLN A 335 -0.63 -12.53 2.23
C GLN A 335 -1.56 -12.28 3.43
N LYS A 336 -2.00 -11.04 3.67
CA LYS A 336 -2.92 -10.67 4.76
C LYS A 336 -4.39 -10.78 4.35
N GLY A 337 -4.70 -11.01 3.07
CA GLY A 337 -6.07 -11.14 2.59
C GLY A 337 -6.32 -10.45 1.24
N ILE A 338 -7.60 -10.25 0.96
CA ILE A 338 -8.09 -9.64 -0.28
C ILE A 338 -9.08 -8.52 0.09
N SER A 339 -8.90 -7.36 -0.53
CA SER A 339 -9.84 -6.25 -0.46
C SER A 339 -10.31 -5.91 -1.87
N ILE A 340 -11.62 -5.82 -2.08
CA ILE A 340 -12.21 -5.52 -3.37
C ILE A 340 -13.07 -4.27 -3.27
N LEU A 341 -12.75 -3.26 -4.07
CA LEU A 341 -13.58 -2.09 -4.24
C LEU A 341 -14.56 -2.33 -5.39
N LYS A 342 -15.85 -2.39 -5.07
CA LYS A 342 -16.93 -2.54 -6.06
C LYS A 342 -18.05 -1.55 -5.75
N GLU A 343 -18.51 -0.79 -6.76
CA GLU A 343 -19.59 0.20 -6.58
C GLU A 343 -19.38 1.11 -5.35
N GLN A 344 -18.12 1.54 -5.12
CA GLN A 344 -17.70 2.41 -4.00
C GLN A 344 -17.72 1.78 -2.60
N ASN A 345 -17.90 0.48 -2.50
CA ASN A 345 -17.86 -0.24 -1.24
C ASN A 345 -16.69 -1.22 -1.22
N TRP A 346 -15.98 -1.27 -0.10
CA TRP A 346 -14.97 -2.28 0.13
C TRP A 346 -15.60 -3.58 0.62
N ILE A 347 -15.23 -4.67 0.00
CA ILE A 347 -15.54 -6.03 0.39
C ILE A 347 -14.22 -6.66 0.80
N ASN A 348 -14.09 -7.04 2.06
CA ASN A 348 -12.85 -7.56 2.62
C ASN A 348 -13.00 -9.03 2.95
N ALA A 349 -11.97 -9.82 2.63
CA ALA A 349 -11.81 -11.18 3.08
C ALA A 349 -10.43 -11.33 3.71
N SER A 350 -10.42 -11.56 5.02
CA SER A 350 -9.23 -11.97 5.76
C SER A 350 -9.22 -13.49 5.92
N THR A 351 -8.12 -14.04 6.38
CA THR A 351 -7.96 -15.50 6.64
C THR A 351 -9.03 -16.10 7.54
N VAL A 352 -9.79 -15.29 8.26
CA VAL A 352 -10.77 -15.72 9.27
C VAL A 352 -12.21 -15.85 8.72
N ASN A 353 -12.54 -15.24 7.57
CA ASN A 353 -13.94 -15.07 7.12
C ASN A 353 -14.32 -15.84 5.85
N TYR A 354 -13.64 -16.94 5.52
CA TYR A 354 -14.03 -17.74 4.34
C TYR A 354 -15.20 -18.65 4.62
N THR A 355 -16.34 -18.34 4.00
CA THR A 355 -17.44 -19.32 3.88
C THR A 355 -17.28 -20.02 2.54
N LEU A 356 -16.76 -21.23 2.56
CA LEU A 356 -16.66 -22.07 1.37
C LEU A 356 -18.03 -22.60 0.97
N GLY A 357 -18.52 -22.17 -0.16
CA GLY A 357 -19.66 -22.77 -0.85
C GLY A 357 -19.32 -24.08 -1.57
N LEU A 358 -18.30 -24.81 -1.11
CA LEU A 358 -17.82 -26.02 -1.78
C LEU A 358 -18.62 -27.24 -1.32
N SER A 359 -19.11 -28.00 -2.27
CA SER A 359 -19.80 -29.30 -2.07
C SER A 359 -18.85 -30.45 -1.65
N THR A 360 -17.56 -30.19 -1.48
CA THR A 360 -16.54 -31.14 -1.03
C THR A 360 -15.87 -30.63 0.24
N GLN A 361 -15.71 -31.52 1.22
CA GLN A 361 -14.99 -31.27 2.48
C GLN A 361 -13.52 -30.88 2.19
N ILE A 362 -13.26 -29.61 1.93
CA ILE A 362 -11.90 -29.05 2.01
C ILE A 362 -11.69 -28.63 3.45
N ASP A 363 -10.59 -29.06 4.04
CA ASP A 363 -10.22 -28.78 5.41
C ASP A 363 -10.05 -27.25 5.58
N LEU A 364 -10.84 -26.65 6.47
CA LEU A 364 -10.80 -25.21 6.75
C LEU A 364 -9.41 -24.76 7.24
N ASP A 365 -8.67 -25.63 7.94
CA ASP A 365 -7.31 -25.37 8.37
C ASP A 365 -6.36 -25.22 7.15
N TYR A 366 -6.64 -25.89 6.07
CA TYR A 366 -5.87 -25.80 4.83
C TYR A 366 -6.05 -24.45 4.14
N LEU A 367 -7.23 -23.86 4.19
CA LEU A 367 -7.49 -22.55 3.58
C LEU A 367 -6.94 -21.39 4.41
N ASN A 368 -6.98 -21.48 5.73
CA ASN A 368 -6.31 -20.52 6.61
C ASN A 368 -4.80 -20.47 6.34
N LEU A 369 -4.19 -21.61 6.04
CA LEU A 369 -2.79 -21.70 5.64
C LEU A 369 -2.51 -21.10 4.25
N ASN A 370 -3.51 -21.10 3.35
CA ASN A 370 -3.36 -20.65 1.97
C ASN A 370 -3.25 -19.13 1.82
N MET A 371 -3.94 -18.35 2.68
CA MET A 371 -3.87 -16.89 2.62
C MET A 371 -2.59 -16.31 3.24
N GLY A 372 -1.83 -17.09 3.99
CA GLY A 372 -0.50 -16.69 4.45
C GLY A 372 0.57 -16.72 3.35
N SER A 373 0.19 -16.81 2.06
CA SER A 373 1.13 -16.82 0.94
C SER A 373 1.00 -15.57 0.08
N ARG A 374 2.12 -15.12 -0.49
CA ARG A 374 2.15 -14.04 -1.47
C ARG A 374 1.28 -14.37 -2.68
N VAL A 375 0.49 -13.42 -3.13
CA VAL A 375 -0.25 -13.53 -4.41
C VAL A 375 0.70 -13.17 -5.54
N SER A 376 0.95 -14.13 -6.42
CA SER A 376 1.92 -13.98 -7.53
C SER A 376 1.30 -13.34 -8.76
N GLU A 377 0.06 -13.66 -9.09
CA GLU A 377 -0.63 -13.15 -10.28
C GLU A 377 -2.15 -13.17 -10.08
N ILE A 378 -2.84 -12.21 -10.72
CA ILE A 378 -4.29 -12.20 -10.89
C ILE A 378 -4.59 -12.16 -12.37
N VAL A 379 -5.43 -13.08 -12.84
CA VAL A 379 -5.87 -13.14 -14.25
C VAL A 379 -7.38 -13.30 -14.32
N GLU A 380 -8.00 -12.62 -15.28
CA GLU A 380 -9.44 -12.70 -15.54
C GLU A 380 -9.68 -13.44 -16.86
N ASN A 381 -10.61 -14.37 -16.84
CA ASN A 381 -11.05 -15.06 -18.05
C ASN A 381 -12.06 -14.20 -18.82
N SER A 382 -12.31 -14.54 -20.05
CA SER A 382 -13.28 -13.86 -20.94
C SER A 382 -14.73 -13.89 -20.42
N ASP A 383 -15.06 -14.79 -19.50
CA ASP A 383 -16.37 -14.89 -18.83
C ASP A 383 -16.47 -14.03 -17.55
N GLY A 384 -15.39 -13.32 -17.19
CA GLY A 384 -15.30 -12.50 -15.98
C GLY A 384 -14.89 -13.27 -14.72
N SER A 385 -14.55 -14.55 -14.84
CA SER A 385 -14.01 -15.34 -13.72
C SER A 385 -12.58 -14.90 -13.39
N ILE A 386 -12.27 -14.70 -12.10
CA ILE A 386 -10.99 -14.19 -11.61
C ILE A 386 -10.23 -15.30 -10.90
N TYR A 387 -8.98 -15.49 -11.31
CA TYR A 387 -8.09 -16.50 -10.78
C TYR A 387 -6.89 -15.84 -10.10
N LEU A 388 -6.62 -16.23 -8.85
CA LEU A 388 -5.46 -15.78 -8.09
C LEU A 388 -4.46 -16.92 -7.93
N GLY A 389 -3.23 -16.69 -8.35
CA GLY A 389 -2.09 -17.59 -8.12
C GLY A 389 -1.39 -17.24 -6.81
N MET A 390 -1.06 -18.26 -6.02
CA MET A 390 -0.39 -18.09 -4.73
C MET A 390 0.98 -18.77 -4.72
N GLN A 391 1.97 -18.07 -4.13
CA GLN A 391 3.37 -18.47 -4.12
C GLN A 391 3.81 -18.90 -2.72
N LYS A 392 3.49 -20.11 -2.27
CA LYS A 392 4.06 -20.65 -1.04
C LYS A 392 4.22 -22.16 -1.10
N SER A 393 5.26 -22.63 -0.40
CA SER A 393 5.70 -24.02 -0.43
C SER A 393 4.79 -25.03 0.28
N SER A 394 3.90 -24.61 1.17
CA SER A 394 3.07 -25.55 1.96
C SER A 394 1.58 -25.44 1.72
N SER A 395 1.14 -24.43 0.98
CA SER A 395 -0.28 -24.10 0.85
C SER A 395 -0.61 -23.19 -0.34
N GLY A 396 0.25 -23.20 -1.37
CA GLY A 396 0.01 -22.49 -2.61
C GLY A 396 -1.11 -23.11 -3.44
N GLY A 397 -1.44 -22.49 -4.55
CA GLY A 397 -2.46 -22.96 -5.47
C GLY A 397 -3.10 -21.84 -6.24
N ILE A 398 -4.23 -22.12 -6.85
CA ILE A 398 -5.02 -21.14 -7.59
C ILE A 398 -6.40 -21.06 -6.96
N LEU A 399 -6.80 -19.85 -6.59
CA LEU A 399 -8.16 -19.56 -6.16
C LEU A 399 -9.00 -19.05 -7.31
N LEU A 400 -10.19 -19.59 -7.49
CA LEU A 400 -11.21 -19.06 -8.38
C LEU A 400 -12.21 -18.26 -7.53
N LEU A 401 -12.31 -16.96 -7.79
CA LEU A 401 -13.18 -16.06 -7.06
C LEU A 401 -14.50 -15.81 -7.78
N ASP A 402 -15.57 -15.73 -7.00
CA ASP A 402 -16.84 -15.13 -7.39
C ASP A 402 -17.08 -13.88 -6.54
N ILE A 403 -17.17 -12.72 -7.17
CA ILE A 403 -17.28 -11.42 -6.50
C ILE A 403 -18.70 -10.93 -6.63
N LYS A 404 -19.51 -11.13 -5.57
CA LYS A 404 -20.88 -10.61 -5.45
C LYS A 404 -20.94 -9.53 -4.35
N ALA A 405 -21.88 -9.67 -3.43
CA ALA A 405 -21.96 -8.86 -2.22
C ALA A 405 -20.95 -9.31 -1.14
N SER A 406 -20.38 -10.49 -1.29
CA SER A 406 -19.28 -11.05 -0.50
C SER A 406 -18.29 -11.70 -1.46
N ILE A 407 -17.06 -11.92 -0.99
CA ILE A 407 -16.07 -12.69 -1.74
C ILE A 407 -16.36 -14.17 -1.49
N GLU A 408 -16.71 -14.90 -2.53
CA GLU A 408 -16.89 -16.34 -2.48
C GLU A 408 -15.75 -17.02 -3.25
N ILE A 409 -15.09 -17.97 -2.62
CA ILE A 409 -14.16 -18.86 -3.31
C ILE A 409 -14.98 -19.95 -3.96
N ARG A 410 -15.05 -19.92 -5.29
CA ARG A 410 -15.83 -20.90 -6.07
C ARG A 410 -15.12 -22.23 -6.22
N ASP A 411 -13.83 -22.21 -6.37
CA ASP A 411 -12.99 -23.41 -6.50
C ASP A 411 -11.57 -23.14 -6.03
N VAL A 412 -10.89 -24.19 -5.58
CA VAL A 412 -9.49 -24.14 -5.20
C VAL A 412 -8.79 -25.25 -6.00
N PHE A 413 -7.94 -24.84 -6.94
CA PHE A 413 -7.15 -25.77 -7.72
C PHE A 413 -5.93 -26.21 -6.91
N ILE A 414 -6.15 -27.17 -6.03
CA ILE A 414 -5.10 -27.85 -5.29
C ILE A 414 -5.14 -29.28 -5.76
N SER A 415 -4.03 -29.93 -6.07
CA SER A 415 -3.94 -31.35 -6.46
C SER A 415 -5.27 -32.17 -6.40
N PRO A 416 -5.58 -33.10 -7.32
CA PRO A 416 -4.62 -33.76 -8.21
C PRO A 416 -4.50 -33.10 -9.60
N ARG A 417 -5.23 -32.02 -9.86
CA ARG A 417 -5.16 -31.33 -11.15
C ARG A 417 -3.78 -30.73 -11.41
N LEU A 418 -3.15 -30.28 -10.33
CA LEU A 418 -1.80 -29.77 -10.33
C LEU A 418 -0.89 -30.82 -9.64
N LEU A 419 0.33 -30.99 -10.09
CA LEU A 419 1.19 -32.12 -9.73
C LEU A 419 1.70 -32.09 -8.27
N GLN A 420 1.99 -33.28 -7.71
CA GLN A 420 2.65 -33.44 -6.42
C GLN A 420 4.13 -33.05 -6.51
N ASP A 421 4.67 -32.52 -5.40
CA ASP A 421 6.09 -32.23 -5.31
C ASP A 421 6.97 -33.49 -5.17
N LYS A 422 8.30 -33.29 -5.27
CA LYS A 422 9.30 -34.34 -5.15
C LYS A 422 9.31 -35.11 -3.81
N SER A 423 8.69 -34.55 -2.78
CA SER A 423 8.73 -35.15 -1.42
C SER A 423 7.59 -36.14 -1.16
N GLY A 424 6.56 -36.15 -1.99
CA GLY A 424 5.36 -36.98 -1.80
C GLY A 424 4.54 -36.66 -0.54
N GLN A 425 4.93 -35.59 0.16
CA GLN A 425 4.20 -35.07 1.32
C GLN A 425 3.50 -33.79 0.92
N TYR A 426 2.22 -33.78 0.83
CA TYR A 426 1.34 -32.65 0.49
C TYR A 426 1.80 -31.80 -0.71
N PRO A 427 0.93 -31.47 -1.64
CA PRO A 427 1.33 -30.75 -2.84
C PRO A 427 1.88 -29.36 -2.44
N LEU A 428 3.18 -29.19 -2.55
CA LEU A 428 3.83 -27.90 -2.52
C LEU A 428 3.48 -27.18 -3.81
N PHE A 429 2.51 -26.29 -3.73
CA PHE A 429 2.02 -25.58 -4.90
C PHE A 429 2.55 -24.15 -4.90
N THR A 430 3.52 -23.89 -5.75
CA THR A 430 4.01 -22.53 -5.98
C THR A 430 3.58 -22.10 -7.38
N VAL A 431 2.59 -21.23 -7.48
CA VAL A 431 2.27 -20.55 -8.72
C VAL A 431 3.20 -19.37 -8.89
N ASN A 432 4.14 -19.45 -9.83
CA ASN A 432 5.08 -18.38 -10.12
C ASN A 432 4.44 -17.32 -11.02
N ALA A 433 3.77 -17.77 -12.07
CA ALA A 433 3.06 -16.91 -13.01
C ALA A 433 1.97 -17.68 -13.73
N MET A 434 0.96 -16.99 -14.25
CA MET A 434 -0.10 -17.60 -15.04
C MET A 434 -0.66 -16.62 -16.07
N THR A 435 -1.25 -17.15 -17.14
CA THR A 435 -1.87 -16.35 -18.20
C THR A 435 -2.95 -17.16 -18.91
N PHE A 436 -3.98 -16.49 -19.44
CA PHE A 436 -4.92 -17.12 -20.36
C PHE A 436 -4.46 -17.00 -21.81
N ASP A 437 -4.62 -18.05 -22.59
CA ASP A 437 -4.50 -17.94 -24.05
C ASP A 437 -5.84 -17.44 -24.67
N LYS A 438 -5.83 -17.22 -25.98
CA LYS A 438 -7.03 -16.73 -26.70
C LYS A 438 -8.18 -17.74 -26.74
N ASN A 439 -7.91 -19.01 -26.42
CA ASN A 439 -8.92 -20.09 -26.41
C ASN A 439 -9.53 -20.27 -25.02
N GLY A 440 -9.10 -19.47 -24.02
CA GLY A 440 -9.54 -19.56 -22.63
C GLY A 440 -8.81 -20.61 -21.81
N ASN A 441 -7.73 -21.21 -22.32
CA ASN A 441 -6.90 -22.11 -21.54
C ASN A 441 -6.04 -21.34 -20.55
N LEU A 442 -6.06 -21.75 -19.28
CA LEU A 442 -5.22 -21.19 -18.22
C LEU A 442 -3.85 -21.88 -18.23
N TRP A 443 -2.82 -21.14 -18.57
CA TRP A 443 -1.42 -21.59 -18.51
C TRP A 443 -0.84 -21.21 -17.14
N VAL A 444 -0.21 -22.18 -16.49
CA VAL A 444 0.35 -22.05 -15.15
C VAL A 444 1.80 -22.48 -15.15
N LEU A 445 2.63 -21.62 -14.58
CA LEU A 445 4.04 -21.88 -14.34
C LEU A 445 4.24 -22.15 -12.85
N SER A 446 4.77 -23.31 -12.54
CA SER A 446 4.98 -23.75 -11.16
C SER A 446 6.38 -24.35 -11.04
N THR A 447 7.23 -23.71 -10.27
CA THR A 447 8.53 -24.29 -9.85
C THR A 447 8.30 -25.28 -8.71
N ASN A 448 9.25 -26.15 -8.44
CA ASN A 448 9.16 -27.23 -7.43
C ASN A 448 8.22 -28.40 -7.81
N GLN A 449 7.83 -28.52 -9.06
CA GLN A 449 7.13 -29.68 -9.58
C GLN A 449 8.10 -30.70 -10.17
N GLU A 450 7.87 -31.97 -9.92
CA GLU A 450 8.75 -33.06 -10.33
C GLU A 450 8.92 -33.14 -11.84
N GLY A 451 9.83 -32.30 -12.40
CA GLY A 451 10.16 -32.27 -13.82
C GLY A 451 9.06 -31.75 -14.76
N LYS A 452 8.01 -31.09 -14.25
CA LYS A 452 6.87 -30.61 -15.05
C LYS A 452 6.45 -29.19 -14.64
N PRO A 453 7.28 -28.18 -14.90
CA PRO A 453 7.06 -26.82 -14.40
C PRO A 453 5.94 -26.04 -15.10
N LEU A 454 5.48 -26.49 -16.25
CA LEU A 454 4.44 -25.86 -17.06
C LEU A 454 3.21 -26.75 -17.16
N SER A 455 2.03 -26.17 -16.96
CA SER A 455 0.75 -26.85 -17.13
C SER A 455 -0.27 -25.94 -17.83
N VAL A 456 -1.28 -26.56 -18.45
CA VAL A 456 -2.41 -25.88 -19.07
C VAL A 456 -3.72 -26.53 -18.61
N HIS A 457 -4.73 -25.69 -18.32
CA HIS A 457 -6.00 -26.11 -17.76
C HIS A 457 -7.17 -25.44 -18.49
N TYR A 458 -8.22 -26.20 -18.73
CA TYR A 458 -9.51 -25.73 -19.24
C TYR A 458 -10.62 -26.63 -18.70
N GLU A 459 -11.56 -26.07 -17.94
CA GLU A 459 -12.59 -26.85 -17.25
C GLU A 459 -12.00 -28.03 -16.46
N ASP A 460 -12.38 -29.26 -16.79
CA ASP A 460 -11.89 -30.46 -16.14
C ASP A 460 -10.64 -31.09 -16.85
N TYR A 461 -10.17 -30.48 -17.91
CA TYR A 461 -8.99 -30.94 -18.64
C TYR A 461 -7.72 -30.27 -18.15
N SER A 462 -6.65 -31.05 -18.06
CA SER A 462 -5.32 -30.53 -17.77
C SER A 462 -4.26 -31.29 -18.54
N ARG A 463 -3.18 -30.59 -18.91
CA ARG A 463 -1.97 -31.18 -19.48
C ARG A 463 -0.76 -30.54 -18.80
N ASN A 464 0.18 -31.42 -18.42
CA ASN A 464 1.42 -31.02 -17.77
C ASN A 464 2.58 -31.34 -18.70
N PHE A 465 3.49 -30.38 -18.88
CA PHE A 465 4.63 -30.52 -19.80
C PHE A 465 5.90 -30.88 -19.04
N SER A 466 6.47 -32.02 -19.38
CA SER A 466 7.72 -32.49 -18.80
C SER A 466 8.95 -31.87 -19.47
N PHE A 467 10.11 -32.02 -18.84
CA PHE A 467 11.38 -31.63 -19.43
C PHE A 467 11.62 -32.43 -20.72
N GLU A 468 11.33 -33.73 -20.72
CA GLU A 468 11.53 -34.62 -21.88
C GLU A 468 10.65 -34.22 -23.07
N GLU A 469 9.36 -33.92 -22.84
CA GLU A 469 8.42 -33.49 -23.91
C GLU A 469 8.88 -32.19 -24.56
N SER A 470 9.51 -31.29 -23.80
CA SER A 470 10.06 -30.03 -24.32
C SER A 470 11.43 -30.19 -24.99
N GLY A 471 11.99 -31.40 -25.06
CA GLY A 471 13.39 -31.62 -25.49
C GLY A 471 14.41 -31.06 -24.50
N ASN A 472 14.11 -31.04 -23.21
CA ASN A 472 14.87 -30.45 -22.10
C ASN A 472 15.04 -28.95 -22.20
N LEU A 473 14.11 -28.23 -22.85
CA LEU A 473 14.10 -26.78 -22.90
C LEU A 473 13.44 -26.17 -21.65
N LEU A 474 12.45 -26.83 -21.05
CA LEU A 474 11.92 -26.45 -19.75
C LEU A 474 12.89 -26.83 -18.63
N SER A 475 12.86 -26.07 -17.53
CA SER A 475 13.69 -26.32 -16.33
C SER A 475 12.93 -25.92 -15.07
N GLU A 476 13.44 -26.30 -13.89
CA GLU A 476 12.88 -25.90 -12.59
C GLU A 476 13.08 -24.40 -12.28
N SER A 477 13.90 -23.70 -13.06
CA SER A 477 14.20 -22.28 -12.85
C SER A 477 13.35 -21.34 -13.73
N MET A 478 12.20 -21.81 -14.23
CA MET A 478 11.27 -20.99 -14.99
C MET A 478 10.57 -19.98 -14.06
N THR A 479 10.58 -18.69 -14.43
CA THR A 479 10.14 -17.58 -13.56
C THR A 479 8.98 -16.78 -14.11
N ALA A 480 8.84 -16.71 -15.44
CA ALA A 480 7.87 -15.85 -16.10
C ALA A 480 7.18 -16.54 -17.26
N ILE A 481 5.92 -16.22 -17.51
CA ILE A 481 5.13 -16.73 -18.63
C ILE A 481 4.33 -15.59 -19.25
N THR A 482 4.19 -15.59 -20.56
CA THR A 482 3.25 -14.74 -21.28
C THR A 482 2.82 -15.41 -22.59
N LYS A 483 1.77 -14.89 -23.22
CA LYS A 483 1.34 -15.27 -24.57
C LYS A 483 1.56 -14.13 -25.54
N ASP A 484 1.76 -14.46 -26.81
CA ASP A 484 1.77 -13.45 -27.87
C ASP A 484 0.44 -13.39 -28.66
N ASN A 485 0.34 -12.43 -29.56
CA ASN A 485 -0.85 -12.26 -30.40
C ASN A 485 -1.00 -13.34 -31.49
N PHE A 486 0.00 -14.23 -31.63
CA PHE A 486 -0.02 -15.38 -32.53
C PHE A 486 -0.35 -16.68 -31.80
N ASN A 487 -0.78 -16.60 -30.54
CA ASN A 487 -1.13 -17.71 -29.65
C ASN A 487 0.04 -18.67 -29.37
N ARG A 488 1.24 -18.12 -29.27
CA ARG A 488 2.41 -18.85 -28.78
C ARG A 488 2.61 -18.51 -27.32
N VAL A 489 3.07 -19.46 -26.54
CA VAL A 489 3.39 -19.29 -25.12
C VAL A 489 4.89 -19.10 -24.98
N TRP A 490 5.28 -18.05 -24.27
CA TRP A 490 6.66 -17.72 -23.98
C TRP A 490 6.95 -17.91 -22.50
N VAL A 491 8.00 -18.63 -22.19
CA VAL A 491 8.43 -18.95 -20.82
C VAL A 491 9.86 -18.49 -20.63
N GLY A 492 10.10 -17.78 -19.56
CA GLY A 492 11.42 -17.24 -19.21
C GLY A 492 12.06 -18.01 -18.06
N ALA A 493 13.38 -18.20 -18.14
CA ALA A 493 14.20 -18.83 -17.13
C ALA A 493 15.53 -18.10 -16.95
N LYS A 494 16.44 -18.66 -16.15
CA LYS A 494 17.80 -18.15 -16.04
C LYS A 494 18.52 -18.26 -17.38
N SER A 495 18.78 -17.11 -18.00
CA SER A 495 19.51 -16.95 -19.28
C SER A 495 18.82 -17.59 -20.50
N GLN A 496 17.57 -17.95 -20.40
CA GLN A 496 16.87 -18.67 -21.46
C GLN A 496 15.42 -18.18 -21.63
N LEU A 497 15.01 -18.05 -22.88
CA LEU A 497 13.64 -17.80 -23.30
C LEU A 497 13.17 -19.02 -24.12
N VAL A 498 12.04 -19.59 -23.75
CA VAL A 498 11.46 -20.75 -24.44
C VAL A 498 10.13 -20.36 -25.05
N MET A 499 9.92 -20.72 -26.32
CA MET A 499 8.65 -20.53 -27.03
C MET A 499 8.02 -21.90 -27.28
N TYR A 500 6.74 -22.02 -26.95
CA TYR A 500 5.89 -23.15 -27.29
C TYR A 500 4.80 -22.71 -28.27
N LYS A 501 4.64 -23.45 -29.34
CA LYS A 501 3.59 -23.27 -30.34
C LYS A 501 2.93 -24.62 -30.62
N TYR A 502 1.62 -24.63 -30.73
CA TYR A 502 0.86 -25.83 -31.06
C TYR A 502 -0.20 -25.56 -32.14
N THR A 503 -0.66 -26.62 -32.80
CA THR A 503 -1.73 -26.61 -33.78
C THR A 503 -2.84 -27.58 -33.37
N GLY A 504 -4.09 -27.14 -33.45
CA GLY A 504 -5.25 -27.93 -33.01
C GLY A 504 -5.55 -27.70 -31.52
N ASP A 505 -5.95 -28.78 -30.86
CA ASP A 505 -6.24 -28.78 -29.43
C ASP A 505 -4.95 -28.96 -28.61
N VAL A 506 -4.72 -28.13 -27.61
CA VAL A 506 -3.51 -28.22 -26.76
C VAL A 506 -3.41 -29.54 -25.98
N TYR A 507 -4.53 -30.21 -25.72
CA TYR A 507 -4.59 -31.51 -25.02
C TYR A 507 -4.26 -32.69 -25.90
N SER A 508 -4.43 -32.52 -27.21
CA SER A 508 -4.06 -33.52 -28.25
C SER A 508 -3.64 -32.81 -29.54
N PRO A 509 -2.51 -32.13 -29.54
CA PRO A 509 -2.09 -31.30 -30.66
C PRO A 509 -1.72 -32.14 -31.87
N THR A 510 -1.98 -31.58 -33.04
CA THR A 510 -1.59 -32.22 -34.31
C THR A 510 -0.14 -31.93 -34.70
N ASP A 511 0.41 -30.85 -34.16
CA ASP A 511 1.80 -30.44 -34.34
C ASP A 511 2.23 -29.56 -33.15
N GLU A 512 3.47 -29.73 -32.69
CA GLU A 512 4.06 -29.01 -31.57
C GLU A 512 5.47 -28.56 -31.92
N ILE A 513 5.78 -27.31 -31.56
CA ILE A 513 7.10 -26.72 -31.78
C ILE A 513 7.59 -26.12 -30.48
N TRP A 514 8.75 -26.55 -30.02
CA TRP A 514 9.51 -25.98 -28.93
C TRP A 514 10.79 -25.34 -29.47
N VAL A 515 11.05 -24.09 -29.06
CA VAL A 515 12.24 -23.36 -29.47
C VAL A 515 12.81 -22.62 -28.27
N SER A 516 14.12 -22.60 -28.13
CA SER A 516 14.77 -21.81 -27.10
C SER A 516 15.73 -20.76 -27.67
N GLU A 517 15.93 -19.71 -26.94
CA GLU A 517 16.86 -18.63 -27.24
C GLU A 517 17.60 -18.24 -25.95
N GLU A 518 18.92 -18.09 -26.07
CA GLU A 518 19.73 -17.53 -24.98
C GLU A 518 19.51 -16.02 -24.89
N ILE A 519 19.34 -15.51 -23.66
CA ILE A 519 19.25 -14.10 -23.38
C ILE A 519 20.66 -13.55 -23.16
N ASN A 520 21.07 -12.63 -24.01
CA ASN A 520 22.36 -11.96 -23.88
C ASN A 520 22.13 -10.46 -23.61
N THR A 521 22.44 -10.04 -22.39
CA THR A 521 22.40 -8.64 -21.94
C THR A 521 23.78 -7.98 -21.93
N GLY A 522 24.77 -8.59 -22.58
CA GLY A 522 26.12 -8.03 -22.76
C GLY A 522 27.11 -8.33 -21.65
N ALA A 523 26.76 -8.34 -20.39
CA ALA A 523 27.75 -8.50 -19.32
C ALA A 523 27.29 -9.21 -18.06
N PHE A 524 25.98 -9.25 -17.72
CA PHE A 524 25.53 -9.66 -16.39
C PHE A 524 24.23 -10.41 -16.42
N ASN A 525 23.94 -11.11 -15.33
CA ASN A 525 22.78 -11.92 -15.00
C ASN A 525 21.56 -11.72 -15.93
N SER A 526 21.37 -12.63 -16.86
CA SER A 526 20.31 -12.62 -17.87
C SER A 526 19.07 -13.40 -17.43
N SER A 527 18.85 -13.58 -16.13
CA SER A 527 17.62 -14.21 -15.62
C SER A 527 16.41 -13.41 -16.09
N VAL A 528 15.39 -14.10 -16.57
CA VAL A 528 14.11 -13.46 -16.88
C VAL A 528 13.35 -13.26 -15.59
N LEU A 529 13.02 -12.02 -15.26
CA LEU A 529 12.20 -11.67 -14.09
C LEU A 529 10.72 -11.59 -14.45
N CYS A 530 10.42 -10.94 -15.58
CA CYS A 530 9.06 -10.76 -16.06
C CYS A 530 9.03 -10.74 -17.60
N LEU A 531 7.93 -11.21 -18.17
CA LEU A 531 7.61 -11.18 -19.59
C LEU A 531 6.26 -10.53 -19.84
N ASN A 532 6.15 -9.70 -20.86
CA ASN A 532 4.85 -9.25 -21.35
C ASN A 532 4.92 -8.86 -22.83
N VAL A 533 3.79 -8.96 -23.54
CA VAL A 533 3.71 -8.68 -24.98
C VAL A 533 2.82 -7.47 -25.24
N SER A 534 3.36 -6.47 -25.93
CA SER A 534 2.59 -5.31 -26.33
C SER A 534 1.63 -5.59 -27.49
N LEU A 535 0.67 -4.68 -27.70
CA LEU A 535 -0.28 -4.76 -28.82
C LEU A 535 0.39 -4.76 -30.19
N ASN A 536 1.59 -4.22 -30.30
CA ASN A 536 2.40 -4.13 -31.52
C ASN A 536 3.27 -5.40 -31.75
N ASN A 537 2.98 -6.50 -31.04
CA ASN A 537 3.71 -7.76 -31.13
C ASN A 537 5.19 -7.63 -30.74
N ARG A 538 5.49 -6.83 -29.74
CA ARG A 538 6.82 -6.78 -29.13
C ARG A 538 6.81 -7.50 -27.79
N LEU A 539 7.64 -8.51 -27.64
CA LEU A 539 7.88 -9.19 -26.38
C LEU A 539 8.89 -8.39 -25.58
N TRP A 540 8.45 -7.88 -24.44
CA TRP A 540 9.27 -7.18 -23.46
C TRP A 540 9.78 -8.17 -22.41
N ILE A 541 11.06 -8.09 -22.10
CA ILE A 541 11.79 -9.03 -21.24
C ILE A 541 12.50 -8.21 -20.18
N LEU A 542 12.08 -8.35 -18.94
CA LEU A 542 12.75 -7.74 -17.79
C LEU A 542 13.80 -8.71 -17.25
N THR A 543 14.99 -8.18 -17.03
CA THR A 543 16.13 -8.86 -16.43
C THR A 543 16.72 -8.03 -15.31
N PRO A 544 17.55 -8.60 -14.42
CA PRO A 544 18.28 -7.79 -13.42
C PRO A 544 19.19 -6.70 -14.04
N ALA A 545 19.56 -6.87 -15.32
CA ALA A 545 20.35 -5.87 -16.05
C ALA A 545 19.51 -4.75 -16.70
N GLY A 546 18.17 -4.84 -16.59
CA GLY A 546 17.23 -3.89 -17.18
C GLY A 546 16.26 -4.50 -18.17
N LEU A 547 15.53 -3.65 -18.87
CA LEU A 547 14.48 -4.02 -19.83
C LEU A 547 15.03 -4.13 -21.25
N ILE A 548 14.77 -5.25 -21.90
CA ILE A 548 15.07 -5.51 -23.31
C ILE A 548 13.80 -5.93 -24.06
N TYR A 549 13.85 -6.01 -25.37
CA TYR A 549 12.70 -6.45 -26.17
C TYR A 549 13.07 -7.24 -27.41
N LYS A 550 12.07 -7.98 -27.92
CA LYS A 550 12.11 -8.73 -29.18
C LYS A 550 10.87 -8.42 -30.00
N ASP A 551 11.06 -8.03 -31.26
CA ASP A 551 9.95 -7.85 -32.21
C ASP A 551 9.53 -9.20 -32.75
N LEU A 552 8.26 -9.59 -32.53
CA LEU A 552 7.72 -10.89 -32.88
C LEU A 552 7.18 -10.92 -34.32
N GLN A 553 7.43 -12.01 -35.05
CA GLN A 553 6.94 -12.22 -36.41
C GLN A 553 6.05 -13.47 -36.49
N VAL A 554 5.08 -13.48 -37.39
CA VAL A 554 4.12 -14.57 -37.58
C VAL A 554 4.81 -15.88 -37.99
N SER A 555 5.82 -15.81 -38.85
CA SER A 555 6.53 -16.96 -39.44
C SER A 555 7.70 -17.46 -38.61
N GLU A 556 7.81 -17.02 -37.35
CA GLU A 556 8.94 -17.36 -36.48
C GLU A 556 8.90 -18.85 -36.10
N THR A 557 9.77 -19.63 -36.75
CA THR A 557 10.02 -21.04 -36.43
C THR A 557 11.40 -21.22 -35.80
N ASN A 558 12.27 -20.23 -35.92
CA ASN A 558 13.57 -20.17 -35.28
C ASN A 558 13.66 -18.93 -34.41
N PRO A 559 14.31 -18.99 -33.25
CA PRO A 559 14.53 -17.82 -32.42
C PRO A 559 15.42 -16.80 -33.17
N VAL A 560 14.95 -15.61 -33.28
CA VAL A 560 15.76 -14.47 -33.72
C VAL A 560 16.31 -13.77 -32.47
N ASN A 561 17.57 -13.41 -32.45
CA ASN A 561 18.18 -12.68 -31.34
C ASN A 561 17.33 -11.48 -30.91
N GLN A 562 17.43 -11.11 -29.61
CA GLN A 562 16.76 -9.92 -29.10
C GLN A 562 17.04 -8.74 -30.02
N THR A 563 16.00 -7.96 -30.32
CA THR A 563 16.12 -6.91 -31.32
C THR A 563 16.49 -5.56 -30.73
N GLY A 564 16.37 -5.37 -29.42
CA GLY A 564 16.75 -4.08 -28.85
C GLY A 564 16.56 -3.93 -27.33
N PRO A 565 16.84 -2.76 -26.79
CA PRO A 565 17.39 -1.57 -27.47
C PRO A 565 18.83 -1.76 -27.92
N LYS A 566 19.20 -1.23 -29.09
CA LYS A 566 20.55 -1.38 -29.68
C LYS A 566 21.30 -0.07 -29.67
N MET A 567 22.58 -0.14 -29.33
CA MET A 567 23.55 0.96 -29.56
C MET A 567 23.99 1.03 -31.02
N THR A 568 24.72 2.08 -31.35
CA THR A 568 25.31 2.33 -32.70
C THR A 568 26.21 1.19 -33.18
N ASN A 569 26.84 0.45 -32.29
CA ASN A 569 27.67 -0.75 -32.55
C ASN A 569 26.87 -2.07 -32.64
N SER A 570 25.53 -2.03 -32.59
CA SER A 570 24.62 -3.16 -32.58
C SER A 570 24.61 -4.01 -31.30
N GLU A 571 25.30 -3.57 -30.24
CA GLU A 571 25.18 -4.19 -28.92
C GLU A 571 23.85 -3.81 -28.26
N ILE A 572 23.26 -4.76 -27.53
CA ILE A 572 22.05 -4.51 -26.73
C ILE A 572 22.45 -3.73 -25.49
N TYR A 573 21.73 -2.64 -25.24
CA TYR A 573 21.88 -1.84 -24.03
C TYR A 573 20.51 -1.69 -23.35
N PRO A 574 20.26 -2.42 -22.24
CA PRO A 574 18.94 -2.44 -21.59
C PRO A 574 18.48 -1.05 -21.14
N TYR A 575 17.20 -0.76 -21.27
CA TYR A 575 16.60 0.39 -20.60
C TYR A 575 16.72 0.20 -19.09
N PHE A 576 16.91 1.29 -18.35
CA PHE A 576 17.01 1.30 -16.90
C PHE A 576 18.12 0.40 -16.33
N SER A 577 19.27 0.34 -17.00
CA SER A 577 20.40 -0.50 -16.58
C SER A 577 21.02 -0.12 -15.22
N ASN A 578 20.63 1.04 -14.67
CA ASN A 578 21.08 1.51 -13.35
C ASN A 578 20.08 1.18 -12.24
N VAL A 579 18.94 0.58 -12.58
CA VAL A 579 17.88 0.22 -11.62
C VAL A 579 18.01 -1.25 -11.24
N ALA A 580 17.94 -1.53 -9.96
CA ALA A 580 17.90 -2.90 -9.46
C ALA A 580 16.49 -3.46 -9.59
N PHE A 581 16.35 -4.51 -10.39
CA PHE A 581 15.11 -5.28 -10.54
C PHE A 581 15.25 -6.65 -9.91
N ASP A 582 14.16 -7.16 -9.34
CA ASP A 582 14.09 -8.46 -8.68
C ASP A 582 12.86 -9.27 -9.12
N GLU A 583 12.63 -10.43 -8.50
CA GLU A 583 11.51 -11.33 -8.82
C GLU A 583 10.13 -10.73 -8.51
N SER A 584 10.06 -9.63 -7.75
CA SER A 584 8.81 -8.90 -7.50
C SER A 584 8.49 -7.87 -8.59
N SER A 585 9.48 -7.50 -9.40
CA SER A 585 9.34 -6.51 -10.47
C SER A 585 8.44 -7.00 -11.59
N ARG A 586 7.55 -6.12 -12.08
CA ARG A 586 6.53 -6.45 -13.07
C ARG A 586 6.57 -5.50 -14.26
N ILE A 587 6.14 -5.99 -15.42
CA ILE A 587 5.88 -5.19 -16.61
C ILE A 587 4.38 -5.03 -16.77
N ARG A 588 3.90 -3.79 -16.87
CA ARG A 588 2.51 -3.46 -17.19
C ARG A 588 2.46 -2.46 -18.36
N PHE A 589 1.33 -2.44 -19.08
CA PHE A 589 1.11 -1.49 -20.18
C PHE A 589 -0.02 -0.54 -19.83
N ASP A 590 0.25 0.75 -20.00
CA ASP A 590 -0.80 1.74 -19.91
C ASP A 590 -1.72 1.72 -21.15
N PRO A 591 -2.82 2.50 -21.17
CA PRO A 591 -3.77 2.50 -22.30
C PRO A 591 -3.17 2.91 -23.65
N ARG A 592 -2.01 3.56 -23.67
CA ARG A 592 -1.29 3.96 -24.89
C ARG A 592 -0.16 3.00 -25.29
N GLY A 593 0.07 1.97 -24.48
CA GLY A 593 1.10 0.97 -24.70
C GLY A 593 2.48 1.36 -24.18
N ASN A 594 2.61 2.42 -23.35
CA ASN A 594 3.85 2.66 -22.65
C ASN A 594 4.10 1.56 -21.63
N ILE A 595 5.36 1.25 -21.41
CA ILE A 595 5.84 0.17 -20.58
C ILE A 595 6.13 0.73 -19.19
N TRP A 596 5.43 0.21 -18.20
CA TRP A 596 5.59 0.53 -16.78
C TRP A 596 6.28 -0.64 -16.08
N ILE A 597 7.33 -0.35 -15.32
CA ILE A 597 8.14 -1.37 -14.64
C ILE A 597 8.23 -1.00 -13.16
N THR A 598 7.85 -1.93 -12.31
CA THR A 598 7.91 -1.74 -10.86
C THR A 598 9.27 -2.13 -10.30
N SER A 599 9.69 -1.45 -9.24
CA SER A 599 10.94 -1.72 -8.53
C SER A 599 10.87 -1.26 -7.07
N GLN A 600 11.91 -1.51 -6.31
CA GLN A 600 12.09 -0.96 -4.95
C GLN A 600 12.56 0.52 -4.95
N ASN A 601 12.75 1.12 -6.12
CA ASN A 601 13.14 2.52 -6.31
C ASN A 601 12.07 3.32 -7.09
N GLY A 602 10.80 2.93 -6.96
CA GLY A 602 9.70 3.56 -7.65
C GLY A 602 9.23 2.78 -8.89
N VAL A 603 8.51 3.47 -9.78
CA VAL A 603 8.00 2.93 -11.04
C VAL A 603 8.65 3.66 -12.22
N HIS A 604 9.18 2.90 -13.17
CA HIS A 604 9.91 3.39 -14.32
C HIS A 604 9.09 3.23 -15.58
N ILE A 605 8.99 4.28 -16.39
CA ILE A 605 8.11 4.30 -17.55
C ILE A 605 8.89 4.65 -18.82
N VAL A 606 8.72 3.83 -19.87
CA VAL A 606 9.28 4.08 -21.18
C VAL A 606 8.26 3.82 -22.28
N SER A 607 8.22 4.65 -23.31
CA SER A 607 7.40 4.40 -24.48
C SER A 607 8.01 3.32 -25.39
N GLU A 608 7.23 2.74 -26.30
CA GLU A 608 7.75 1.81 -27.31
C GLU A 608 8.87 2.43 -28.21
N ASN A 609 8.93 3.76 -28.29
CA ASN A 609 9.94 4.50 -29.03
C ASN A 609 11.19 4.85 -28.19
N GLY A 610 11.20 4.48 -26.90
CA GLY A 610 12.33 4.72 -25.99
C GLY A 610 12.32 6.09 -25.29
N GLU A 611 11.17 6.78 -25.26
CA GLU A 611 11.01 8.03 -24.53
C GLU A 611 10.61 7.74 -23.07
N TYR A 612 11.31 8.33 -22.11
CA TYR A 612 11.04 8.17 -20.69
C TYR A 612 9.96 9.15 -20.19
N TRP A 613 9.16 8.71 -19.21
CA TRP A 613 8.18 9.57 -18.55
C TRP A 613 8.18 9.31 -17.01
N PRO A 614 8.08 10.37 -16.16
CA PRO A 614 8.29 11.80 -16.52
C PRO A 614 9.71 12.09 -16.96
N ASP A 615 10.67 11.28 -16.52
CA ASP A 615 12.09 11.26 -16.92
C ASP A 615 12.70 9.86 -16.72
N VAL A 616 14.01 9.72 -16.81
CA VAL A 616 14.73 8.43 -16.68
C VAL A 616 14.63 7.83 -15.28
N ASN A 617 14.36 8.63 -14.23
CA ASN A 617 14.23 8.16 -12.85
C ASN A 617 12.82 7.62 -12.57
N GLY A 618 11.84 7.87 -13.46
CA GLY A 618 10.45 7.48 -13.26
C GLY A 618 9.76 8.27 -12.15
N LEU A 619 8.78 7.65 -11.46
CA LEU A 619 8.06 8.24 -10.34
C LEU A 619 8.56 7.58 -9.04
N ASN A 620 9.02 8.41 -8.10
CA ASN A 620 9.51 8.00 -6.79
C ASN A 620 9.22 9.08 -5.72
N GLU A 621 9.50 8.80 -4.46
CA GLU A 621 9.22 9.72 -3.35
C GLU A 621 9.98 11.06 -3.46
N SER A 622 11.14 11.08 -4.14
CA SER A 622 11.92 12.31 -4.28
C SER A 622 11.33 13.31 -5.30
N ASN A 623 10.50 12.84 -6.25
CA ASN A 623 9.96 13.67 -7.33
C ASN A 623 8.43 13.66 -7.43
N SER A 624 7.75 12.93 -6.57
CA SER A 624 6.29 12.77 -6.60
C SER A 624 5.72 12.52 -5.18
N SER A 625 4.40 12.56 -5.05
CA SER A 625 3.70 12.21 -3.79
C SER A 625 3.34 10.72 -3.74
N ILE A 626 4.11 9.84 -4.37
CA ILE A 626 3.93 8.40 -4.24
C ILE A 626 4.08 7.98 -2.78
N LEU A 627 3.28 7.02 -2.34
CA LEU A 627 3.28 6.61 -0.94
C LEU A 627 4.61 5.98 -0.50
N SER A 628 5.23 5.23 -1.40
CA SER A 628 6.54 4.59 -1.16
C SER A 628 7.24 4.26 -2.47
N ASP A 629 8.57 4.22 -2.44
CA ASP A 629 9.42 3.75 -3.53
C ASP A 629 9.33 2.23 -3.74
N ASP A 630 8.93 1.47 -2.72
CA ASP A 630 8.73 0.02 -2.85
C ASP A 630 7.41 -0.30 -3.58
N VAL A 631 7.48 -0.24 -4.92
CA VAL A 631 6.33 -0.45 -5.82
C VAL A 631 6.20 -1.92 -6.18
N LYS A 632 5.03 -2.51 -5.89
CA LYS A 632 4.74 -3.93 -6.12
C LYS A 632 4.08 -4.20 -7.47
N ASP A 633 3.06 -3.40 -7.84
CA ASP A 633 2.31 -3.59 -9.10
C ASP A 633 1.63 -2.29 -9.55
N VAL A 634 1.12 -2.27 -10.78
CA VAL A 634 0.37 -1.14 -11.35
C VAL A 634 -0.82 -1.64 -12.16
N ALA A 635 -2.00 -1.04 -11.93
CA ALA A 635 -3.19 -1.25 -12.74
C ALA A 635 -3.71 0.08 -13.33
N PHE A 636 -4.50 0.01 -14.42
CA PHE A 636 -4.93 1.20 -15.14
C PHE A 636 -6.44 1.25 -15.35
N ASP A 637 -7.09 2.36 -14.96
CA ASP A 637 -8.38 2.72 -15.51
C ASP A 637 -8.17 3.39 -16.87
N ARG A 638 -8.48 2.64 -17.92
CA ARG A 638 -8.27 3.06 -19.31
C ARG A 638 -9.14 4.26 -19.69
N ASP A 639 -10.37 4.28 -19.19
CA ASP A 639 -11.37 5.30 -19.52
C ASP A 639 -11.02 6.64 -18.86
N GLU A 640 -10.64 6.57 -17.58
CA GLU A 640 -10.33 7.76 -16.80
C GLU A 640 -8.87 8.21 -16.90
N GLY A 641 -7.99 7.34 -17.41
CA GLY A 641 -6.56 7.61 -17.46
C GLY A 641 -5.94 7.74 -16.08
N LEU A 642 -6.29 6.81 -15.21
CA LEU A 642 -5.72 6.70 -13.88
C LEU A 642 -4.78 5.49 -13.84
N ALA A 643 -3.61 5.67 -13.24
CA ALA A 643 -2.75 4.58 -12.84
C ALA A 643 -2.84 4.40 -11.32
N TYR A 644 -3.11 3.17 -10.91
CA TYR A 644 -3.15 2.73 -9.52
C TYR A 644 -1.85 1.99 -9.23
N ILE A 645 -1.00 2.58 -8.41
CA ILE A 645 0.36 2.10 -8.10
C ILE A 645 0.33 1.48 -6.71
N ALA A 646 0.40 0.16 -6.65
CA ALA A 646 0.45 -0.60 -5.40
C ALA A 646 1.84 -0.50 -4.77
N THR A 647 1.90 -0.07 -3.52
CA THR A 647 3.12 0.07 -2.74
C THR A 647 3.00 -0.69 -1.42
N ASN A 648 4.09 -0.79 -0.66
CA ASN A 648 4.05 -1.37 0.69
C ASN A 648 3.32 -0.49 1.73
N LYS A 649 2.90 0.76 1.36
CA LYS A 649 2.17 1.71 2.23
C LYS A 649 0.78 2.08 1.72
N GLY A 650 0.23 1.34 0.75
CA GLY A 650 -1.07 1.60 0.14
C GLY A 650 -1.00 1.69 -1.38
N VAL A 651 -2.01 2.32 -1.97
CA VAL A 651 -2.10 2.53 -3.42
C VAL A 651 -2.06 4.02 -3.73
N SER A 652 -1.07 4.43 -4.51
CA SER A 652 -0.99 5.79 -5.07
C SER A 652 -1.77 5.82 -6.38
N VAL A 653 -2.65 6.80 -6.54
CA VAL A 653 -3.48 6.98 -7.74
C VAL A 653 -3.04 8.24 -8.45
N ILE A 654 -2.54 8.12 -9.67
CA ILE A 654 -2.11 9.26 -10.46
C ILE A 654 -2.92 9.40 -11.74
N LYS A 655 -3.31 10.62 -12.08
CA LYS A 655 -3.87 10.95 -13.40
C LYS A 655 -2.74 11.03 -14.41
N ILE A 656 -2.74 10.14 -15.41
CA ILE A 656 -1.70 10.05 -16.42
C ILE A 656 -2.14 10.69 -17.74
N PRO A 657 -1.19 11.22 -18.55
CA PRO A 657 -1.52 11.80 -19.86
C PRO A 657 -1.80 10.76 -20.95
N PHE A 658 -1.89 9.49 -20.59
CA PHE A 658 -1.94 8.33 -21.50
C PHE A 658 -3.28 7.60 -21.51
N ALA A 659 -4.38 8.30 -21.20
CA ALA A 659 -5.73 7.71 -21.25
C ALA A 659 -6.11 7.20 -22.64
N GLU A 660 -7.10 6.32 -22.73
CA GLU A 660 -7.67 5.86 -23.99
C GLU A 660 -8.34 7.02 -24.75
N LYS A 661 -8.25 6.99 -26.06
CA LYS A 661 -8.77 8.07 -26.91
C LYS A 661 -10.29 8.20 -26.81
N LYS A 662 -10.75 9.31 -26.31
CA LYS A 662 -12.18 9.65 -26.28
C LYS A 662 -12.71 9.88 -27.68
N LYS A 663 -13.88 9.32 -28.00
CA LYS A 663 -14.55 9.46 -29.32
C LYS A 663 -15.59 10.58 -29.32
N THR A 664 -16.11 10.95 -28.16
CA THR A 664 -17.19 11.94 -27.99
C THR A 664 -16.88 12.87 -26.84
N TYR A 665 -17.63 13.97 -26.71
CA TYR A 665 -17.56 14.89 -25.58
C TYR A 665 -18.61 14.60 -24.48
N ASN A 666 -19.18 13.39 -24.45
CA ASN A 666 -20.28 13.06 -23.51
C ASN A 666 -19.84 13.00 -22.01
N SER A 667 -18.55 12.93 -21.76
CA SER A 667 -17.98 12.84 -20.42
C SER A 667 -17.10 14.03 -20.04
N VAL A 668 -17.35 15.20 -20.63
CA VAL A 668 -16.63 16.42 -20.25
C VAL A 668 -17.01 16.84 -18.84
N ASN A 669 -16.01 17.14 -18.03
CA ASN A 669 -16.16 17.62 -16.67
C ASN A 669 -15.33 18.89 -16.43
N ILE A 670 -15.89 19.87 -15.69
CA ILE A 670 -15.22 21.14 -15.38
C ILE A 670 -15.13 21.30 -13.86
N PHE A 671 -13.92 21.45 -13.37
CA PHE A 671 -13.69 21.61 -11.94
C PHE A 671 -12.51 22.54 -11.58
N PRO A 672 -12.53 23.19 -10.39
CA PRO A 672 -13.67 23.30 -9.49
C PRO A 672 -14.77 24.18 -10.07
N SER A 673 -16.03 23.90 -9.72
CA SER A 673 -17.15 24.76 -10.03
C SER A 673 -18.00 24.94 -8.74
N PRO A 674 -18.13 26.18 -8.18
CA PRO A 674 -17.57 27.45 -8.69
C PRO A 674 -16.04 27.55 -8.57
N PHE A 675 -15.43 28.17 -9.59
CA PHE A 675 -14.00 28.47 -9.58
C PHE A 675 -13.74 29.81 -8.87
N ARG A 676 -13.00 29.74 -7.75
CA ARG A 676 -12.65 30.91 -6.96
C ARG A 676 -11.31 31.48 -7.40
N ILE A 677 -11.28 32.76 -7.76
CA ILE A 677 -10.06 33.43 -8.26
C ILE A 677 -9.70 34.67 -7.41
N PRO A 678 -8.40 34.99 -7.23
CA PRO A 678 -7.24 34.24 -7.71
C PRO A 678 -7.11 32.87 -7.04
N SER A 679 -6.54 31.88 -7.73
CA SER A 679 -6.34 30.53 -7.21
C SER A 679 -4.92 30.03 -7.57
N SER A 680 -4.31 29.28 -6.65
CA SER A 680 -3.04 28.59 -6.90
C SER A 680 -3.19 27.40 -7.85
N LYS A 681 -4.40 26.81 -7.91
CA LYS A 681 -4.73 25.72 -8.83
C LYS A 681 -5.66 26.21 -9.94
N PRO A 682 -5.39 25.93 -11.22
CA PRO A 682 -6.24 26.36 -12.34
C PRO A 682 -7.58 25.60 -12.35
N MET A 683 -8.56 26.18 -13.04
CA MET A 683 -9.75 25.44 -13.47
C MET A 683 -9.35 24.43 -14.56
N THR A 684 -9.89 23.25 -14.48
CA THR A 684 -9.61 22.13 -15.39
C THR A 684 -10.85 21.76 -16.20
N VAL A 685 -10.67 21.58 -17.50
CA VAL A 685 -11.65 20.95 -18.41
C VAL A 685 -11.11 19.56 -18.72
N ASP A 686 -11.74 18.51 -18.22
CA ASP A 686 -11.36 17.10 -18.40
C ASP A 686 -12.29 16.37 -19.39
N GLY A 687 -11.84 15.22 -19.88
CA GLY A 687 -12.64 14.39 -20.81
C GLY A 687 -12.63 14.90 -22.26
N LEU A 688 -11.59 15.61 -22.65
CA LEU A 688 -11.41 16.14 -24.01
C LEU A 688 -11.08 15.02 -25.01
N LYS A 689 -11.29 15.29 -26.28
CA LYS A 689 -10.83 14.45 -27.41
C LYS A 689 -9.47 14.92 -27.92
N ASP A 690 -8.82 14.09 -28.71
CA ASP A 690 -7.64 14.51 -29.48
C ASP A 690 -7.95 15.78 -30.31
N ASN A 691 -7.00 16.69 -30.36
CA ASN A 691 -7.07 17.95 -31.10
C ASN A 691 -8.22 18.88 -30.67
N SER A 692 -8.66 18.79 -29.43
CA SER A 692 -9.63 19.70 -28.84
C SER A 692 -9.01 21.09 -28.61
N SER A 693 -9.79 22.12 -28.88
CA SER A 693 -9.52 23.51 -28.49
C SER A 693 -10.71 24.06 -27.67
N ILE A 694 -10.44 25.05 -26.83
CA ILE A 694 -11.44 25.56 -25.90
C ILE A 694 -11.54 27.07 -26.02
N LYS A 695 -12.76 27.59 -25.92
CA LYS A 695 -13.02 29.02 -25.75
C LYS A 695 -13.81 29.25 -24.47
N ILE A 696 -13.31 30.13 -23.63
CA ILE A 696 -14.02 30.66 -22.47
C ILE A 696 -14.74 31.92 -22.91
N MET A 697 -16.04 31.98 -22.72
CA MET A 697 -16.87 33.05 -23.23
C MET A 697 -17.87 33.57 -22.17
N THR A 698 -18.28 34.82 -22.32
CA THR A 698 -19.46 35.36 -21.62
C THR A 698 -20.72 34.68 -22.12
N LEU A 699 -21.83 34.81 -21.37
CA LEU A 699 -23.15 34.34 -21.82
C LEU A 699 -23.65 35.07 -23.09
N SER A 700 -23.12 36.26 -23.37
CA SER A 700 -23.42 37.03 -24.61
C SER A 700 -22.58 36.55 -25.82
N GLY A 701 -21.64 35.63 -25.63
CA GLY A 701 -20.81 35.05 -26.70
C GLY A 701 -19.48 35.78 -26.95
N GLU A 702 -19.12 36.75 -26.10
CA GLU A 702 -17.80 37.37 -26.17
C GLU A 702 -16.71 36.39 -25.70
N VAL A 703 -15.66 36.17 -26.52
CA VAL A 703 -14.56 35.29 -26.22
C VAL A 703 -13.54 35.98 -25.34
N LEU A 704 -13.34 35.49 -24.12
CA LEU A 704 -12.39 36.01 -23.16
C LEU A 704 -11.02 35.34 -23.28
N ARG A 705 -11.01 34.03 -23.45
CA ARG A 705 -9.76 33.25 -23.58
C ARG A 705 -9.94 32.12 -24.59
N THR A 706 -8.95 31.89 -25.42
CA THR A 706 -8.82 30.71 -26.28
C THR A 706 -7.65 29.86 -25.81
N ILE A 707 -7.89 28.57 -25.58
CA ILE A 707 -6.88 27.56 -25.26
C ILE A 707 -6.76 26.68 -26.50
N PRO A 708 -5.66 26.74 -27.24
CA PRO A 708 -5.47 25.94 -28.46
C PRO A 708 -5.18 24.47 -28.08
N ASN A 709 -5.36 23.57 -29.05
CA ASN A 709 -5.08 22.13 -28.87
C ASN A 709 -3.63 21.83 -28.46
N SER A 710 -2.68 22.70 -28.77
CA SER A 710 -1.29 22.55 -28.32
C SER A 710 -1.08 22.71 -26.80
N GLU A 711 -2.04 23.32 -26.11
CA GLU A 711 -2.05 23.49 -24.66
C GLU A 711 -2.87 22.41 -23.95
N VAL A 712 -3.51 21.47 -24.68
CA VAL A 712 -4.25 20.34 -24.11
C VAL A 712 -3.27 19.21 -23.79
N GLN A 713 -3.25 18.77 -22.54
CA GLN A 713 -2.38 17.70 -22.05
C GLN A 713 -3.22 16.56 -21.45
N GLY A 714 -3.01 15.33 -21.88
CA GLY A 714 -3.68 14.15 -21.32
C GLY A 714 -5.21 14.26 -21.31
N TYR A 715 -5.80 14.86 -22.38
CA TYR A 715 -7.24 15.14 -22.46
C TYR A 715 -7.78 16.16 -21.46
N GLN A 716 -6.89 16.96 -20.89
CA GLN A 716 -7.23 18.08 -20.00
C GLN A 716 -6.69 19.41 -20.56
N ALA A 717 -7.42 20.48 -20.26
CA ALA A 717 -7.00 21.85 -20.47
C ALA A 717 -7.17 22.68 -19.21
N TYR A 718 -6.34 23.69 -19.05
CA TYR A 718 -6.24 24.46 -17.82
C TYR A 718 -6.49 25.94 -18.06
N TRP A 719 -7.22 26.60 -17.12
CA TRP A 719 -7.47 28.03 -17.17
C TRP A 719 -7.30 28.66 -15.77
N ASP A 720 -6.52 29.73 -15.72
CA ASP A 720 -6.16 30.45 -14.50
C ASP A 720 -7.16 31.55 -14.09
N GLY A 721 -8.24 31.72 -14.83
CA GLY A 721 -9.27 32.75 -14.58
C GLY A 721 -8.93 34.12 -15.19
N ARG A 722 -7.96 34.17 -16.15
CA ARG A 722 -7.58 35.38 -16.87
C ARG A 722 -8.08 35.38 -18.30
N ASP A 723 -8.38 36.56 -18.80
CA ASP A 723 -8.68 36.80 -20.22
C ASP A 723 -7.40 36.83 -21.08
N GLN A 724 -7.54 37.14 -22.39
CA GLN A 724 -6.40 37.23 -23.29
C GLN A 724 -5.46 38.41 -22.97
N SER A 725 -5.92 39.43 -22.28
CA SER A 725 -5.10 40.56 -21.83
C SER A 725 -4.30 40.27 -20.54
N GLY A 726 -4.60 39.13 -19.87
CA GLY A 726 -4.01 38.72 -18.60
C GLY A 726 -4.75 39.26 -17.39
N GLU A 727 -5.91 39.91 -17.55
CA GLU A 727 -6.73 40.41 -16.47
C GLU A 727 -7.66 39.34 -15.92
N LEU A 728 -7.83 39.32 -14.56
CA LEU A 728 -8.78 38.42 -13.93
C LEU A 728 -10.22 38.76 -14.33
N VAL A 729 -10.97 37.75 -14.77
CA VAL A 729 -12.40 37.91 -15.11
C VAL A 729 -13.25 38.24 -13.89
N GLY A 730 -14.45 38.78 -14.09
CA GLY A 730 -15.38 39.11 -13.02
C GLY A 730 -16.09 37.90 -12.44
N THR A 731 -16.79 38.09 -11.32
CA THR A 731 -17.73 37.08 -10.81
C THR A 731 -18.89 36.92 -11.79
N GLY A 732 -19.19 35.69 -12.19
CA GLY A 732 -20.25 35.43 -13.16
C GLY A 732 -20.33 33.96 -13.60
N VAL A 733 -21.26 33.68 -14.51
CA VAL A 733 -21.36 32.41 -15.22
C VAL A 733 -20.78 32.56 -16.62
N TYR A 734 -19.93 31.63 -17.00
CA TYR A 734 -19.23 31.60 -18.28
C TYR A 734 -19.59 30.35 -19.05
N LEU A 735 -19.52 30.44 -20.38
CA LEU A 735 -19.63 29.31 -21.28
C LEU A 735 -18.22 28.81 -21.65
N VAL A 736 -18.05 27.51 -21.59
CA VAL A 736 -16.87 26.80 -22.05
C VAL A 736 -17.25 26.06 -23.32
N ALA A 737 -16.83 26.60 -24.46
CA ALA A 737 -17.04 25.99 -25.76
C ALA A 737 -15.85 25.11 -26.11
N ILE A 738 -16.08 23.83 -26.30
CA ILE A 738 -15.08 22.81 -26.63
C ILE A 738 -15.33 22.36 -28.05
N TYR A 739 -14.30 22.28 -28.87
CA TYR A 739 -14.43 21.89 -30.28
C TYR A 739 -13.17 21.22 -30.80
N ASP A 740 -13.30 20.36 -31.81
CA ASP A 740 -12.20 19.76 -32.54
C ASP A 740 -12.14 20.21 -34.00
N ASN A 741 -11.08 19.83 -34.71
CA ASN A 741 -10.89 20.16 -36.12
C ASN A 741 -11.85 19.43 -37.06
N ASN A 742 -12.60 18.43 -36.56
CA ASN A 742 -13.57 17.63 -37.33
C ASN A 742 -14.99 18.17 -37.18
N GLY A 743 -15.21 19.29 -36.47
CA GLY A 743 -16.48 19.94 -36.28
C GLY A 743 -17.32 19.40 -35.12
N ALA A 744 -16.84 18.42 -34.34
CA ALA A 744 -17.50 18.03 -33.10
C ALA A 744 -17.34 19.15 -32.06
N SER A 745 -18.39 19.43 -31.30
CA SER A 745 -18.40 20.47 -30.26
C SER A 745 -19.27 20.11 -29.07
N SER A 746 -18.91 20.68 -27.91
CA SER A 746 -19.70 20.66 -26.68
C SER A 746 -19.69 22.03 -26.02
N PHE A 747 -20.70 22.31 -25.19
CA PHE A 747 -20.81 23.55 -24.42
C PHE A 747 -21.16 23.23 -22.98
N GLU A 748 -20.30 23.70 -22.06
CA GLU A 748 -20.50 23.56 -20.63
C GLU A 748 -20.63 24.93 -19.96
N LYS A 749 -21.24 24.96 -18.77
CA LYS A 749 -21.38 26.17 -17.95
C LYS A 749 -20.49 26.08 -16.72
N MET A 750 -19.87 27.20 -16.38
CA MET A 750 -19.01 27.30 -15.23
C MET A 750 -19.28 28.59 -14.45
N ALA A 751 -19.32 28.49 -13.13
CA ALA A 751 -19.40 29.65 -12.26
C ALA A 751 -18.01 30.08 -11.80
N VAL A 752 -17.74 31.39 -11.84
CA VAL A 752 -16.51 32.01 -11.30
C VAL A 752 -16.88 32.98 -10.19
N ILE A 753 -16.13 32.94 -9.10
CA ILE A 753 -16.24 33.87 -7.97
C ILE A 753 -14.89 34.57 -7.80
N ARG A 754 -14.85 35.88 -8.02
CA ARG A 754 -13.69 36.70 -7.73
C ARG A 754 -13.76 37.15 -6.27
N GLN A 755 -12.71 36.82 -5.49
CA GLN A 755 -12.57 37.20 -4.07
C GLN A 755 -11.88 38.54 -3.93
#